data_edf6b8f66825daaa57f73c01b75bc11e
#
_entry.id   edf6b8f66825daaa57f73c01b75bc11e
#
_cell.length_a   1.000
_cell.length_b   1.000
_cell.length_c   1.000
_cell.angle_alpha   90.00
_cell.angle_beta   90.00
_cell.angle_gamma   90.00
#
_symmetry.space_group_name_H-M   'P 1'
#
loop_
_entity.id
_entity.type
_entity.pdbx_description
1 polymer ?
#
loop_
_entity_poly.entity_id
_entity_poly.type
_entity_poly.pdbx_seq_one_letter_code
_entity_poly.pdbx_strand_id
1 'polypeptide(L)'
;MKKRYRMMLGILLVVLSLSVTPKAAFAENKAVTEIEVKNKAEFDKAISTVNSASKGEGEYVISLTGDMSIRGATIQSPCPVTILGNGHTLTVQVSIHVAEGAPVKLGSGDGNVLNIHGTEKGEEPGLLYISKEGTCEMYSRVSLSGRVGNNQFGGGVTVYGGTFHMHGGVIENCGIKDGSVCYGGGVAVVYGGKFIMDGGTISGCYADSDASKYLPEPTWFTGIGGGVFVSGGSSFVMNGGTISGNRATSMGGGIAVVASSDEKYNLQSSVIINGGTVESNSARIGAGVFASAYYRCFAVPIGTQTPDSGQAEKPGLYINNAQICDNKADKTDGMGGGVFVAGLNSSVGVCISNTTIQGNTAAVGGGFAAQENTSGGQTTITDTVLCNNIAGTAASDVYLDCAPLELPPAEAMNTDYLGKPDDVKGRKIDGWYIDREDSRYTAQTNEQRETYPGAGDSVIDETGKVYLIAAAKLPLAKITFKDEDGNVIYAESWHPHGTPAHQIRVPKAHKASDDTYDYIFEAWRPEIKDVTGHAVYHAIFKKVFKKFNAKYEFNSVSDGERLPDEVKALLPADTTDYRHEENITAIAPSKTVVEVEGGQWVFRGFEKDTIPATMEHADATGNVTFVARWEFVKKDDPVKPEETVKPEETVKPSETTTPIPEGNINLPQTGDNSDIALWSALLAVSAAALTGMAFRGHQKKTR
;
A
#
# COMPACT_ATOMS: atom_id res chain seq x y z
N MET A 1 -9.97 54.42 -4.79
CA MET A 1 -10.96 54.45 -3.72
C MET A 1 -12.23 53.78 -4.20
N LYS A 2 -12.45 52.52 -3.93
CA LYS A 2 -13.77 51.84 -3.96
C LYS A 2 -13.56 50.51 -3.20
N LYS A 3 -13.99 50.51 -1.93
CA LYS A 3 -14.07 49.33 -1.06
C LYS A 3 -15.16 48.41 -1.63
N ARG A 4 -14.83 47.16 -1.93
CA ARG A 4 -15.81 46.09 -2.19
C ARG A 4 -16.06 45.34 -0.86
N TYR A 5 -17.24 45.56 -0.29
CA TYR A 5 -17.83 44.77 0.76
C TYR A 5 -18.19 43.40 0.19
N ARG A 6 -17.64 42.31 0.76
CA ARG A 6 -18.18 40.95 0.62
C ARG A 6 -19.28 40.78 1.65
N MET A 7 -20.51 40.68 1.13
CA MET A 7 -21.71 40.38 1.91
C MET A 7 -21.70 38.88 2.28
N MET A 8 -21.49 38.58 3.55
CA MET A 8 -21.82 37.26 4.13
C MET A 8 -23.36 37.23 4.23
N LEU A 9 -23.96 36.28 3.50
CA LEU A 9 -25.39 36.00 3.63
C LEU A 9 -25.54 35.00 4.78
N GLY A 10 -25.68 35.48 6.00
CA GLY A 10 -26.18 34.70 7.14
C GLY A 10 -27.69 34.52 6.97
N ILE A 11 -28.13 33.29 6.76
CA ILE A 11 -29.57 32.96 6.81
C ILE A 11 -29.97 32.99 8.30
N LEU A 12 -30.54 34.12 8.71
CA LEU A 12 -31.22 34.25 9.99
C LEU A 12 -32.62 33.63 9.81
N LEU A 13 -32.81 32.41 10.32
CA LEU A 13 -34.14 31.83 10.46
C LEU A 13 -34.92 32.63 11.50
N VAL A 14 -35.71 33.56 11.05
CA VAL A 14 -36.73 34.21 11.88
C VAL A 14 -37.86 33.20 12.07
N VAL A 15 -37.85 32.51 13.23
CA VAL A 15 -39.01 31.77 13.70
C VAL A 15 -40.08 32.81 14.06
N LEU A 16 -41.02 33.05 13.16
CA LEU A 16 -42.27 33.69 13.50
C LEU A 16 -43.01 32.71 14.43
N SER A 17 -42.94 32.94 15.72
CA SER A 17 -43.84 32.32 16.69
C SER A 17 -45.24 32.92 16.51
N LEU A 18 -46.00 32.33 15.58
CA LEU A 18 -47.44 32.37 15.67
C LEU A 18 -47.80 31.59 16.95
N SER A 19 -48.13 32.30 17.98
CA SER A 19 -48.80 31.76 19.18
C SER A 19 -50.18 31.30 18.79
N VAL A 20 -50.26 30.19 18.07
CA VAL A 20 -51.43 29.32 18.13
C VAL A 20 -51.27 28.62 19.48
N THR A 21 -52.02 29.06 20.50
CA THR A 21 -52.21 28.24 21.66
C THR A 21 -52.65 26.88 21.17
N PRO A 22 -51.84 25.83 21.38
CA PRO A 22 -52.36 24.50 21.13
C PRO A 22 -53.52 24.38 22.11
N LYS A 23 -54.76 24.24 21.59
CA LYS A 23 -55.76 23.52 22.33
C LYS A 23 -55.02 22.26 22.76
N ALA A 24 -54.76 22.14 24.07
CA ALA A 24 -54.32 20.89 24.62
C ALA A 24 -55.36 19.83 24.14
N ALA A 25 -55.00 19.13 23.07
CA ALA A 25 -55.64 17.85 22.83
C ALA A 25 -55.24 17.07 24.09
N PHE A 26 -56.21 16.91 25.00
CA PHE A 26 -56.10 15.90 26.01
C PHE A 26 -55.73 14.63 25.18
N ALA A 27 -54.53 14.10 25.37
CA ALA A 27 -54.19 12.79 24.93
C ALA A 27 -55.27 11.92 25.58
N GLU A 28 -56.22 11.41 24.76
CA GLU A 28 -57.08 10.37 25.23
C GLU A 28 -56.17 9.29 25.77
N ASN A 29 -56.27 9.01 27.07
CA ASN A 29 -55.58 7.91 27.70
C ASN A 29 -56.15 6.67 27.05
N LYS A 30 -55.56 6.23 25.93
CA LYS A 30 -55.95 5.00 25.29
C LYS A 30 -55.78 3.87 26.27
N ALA A 31 -56.81 3.10 26.48
CA ALA A 31 -56.75 1.96 27.37
C ALA A 31 -55.64 1.02 26.95
N VAL A 32 -54.70 0.71 27.84
CA VAL A 32 -53.68 -0.30 27.62
C VAL A 32 -54.18 -1.59 28.24
N THR A 33 -54.26 -2.64 27.39
CA THR A 33 -54.68 -3.99 27.81
C THR A 33 -53.44 -4.87 27.90
N GLU A 34 -53.07 -5.24 29.13
CA GLU A 34 -51.96 -6.16 29.37
C GLU A 34 -52.42 -7.59 29.41
N ILE A 35 -51.70 -8.50 28.71
CA ILE A 35 -51.98 -9.94 28.61
C ILE A 35 -50.70 -10.69 28.96
N GLU A 36 -50.68 -11.26 30.17
CA GLU A 36 -49.55 -12.13 30.56
C GLU A 36 -49.71 -13.51 29.91
N VAL A 37 -48.58 -14.05 29.41
CA VAL A 37 -48.56 -15.35 28.77
C VAL A 37 -47.34 -16.17 29.22
N LYS A 38 -47.58 -17.38 29.69
CA LYS A 38 -46.53 -18.30 30.17
C LYS A 38 -46.28 -19.53 29.29
N ASN A 39 -47.14 -19.75 28.31
CA ASN A 39 -47.07 -20.91 27.42
C ASN A 39 -47.72 -20.60 26.08
N LYS A 40 -47.51 -21.52 25.11
CA LYS A 40 -48.05 -21.41 23.76
C LYS A 40 -49.57 -21.19 23.70
N ALA A 41 -50.32 -21.90 24.48
CA ALA A 41 -51.80 -21.82 24.42
C ALA A 41 -52.30 -20.43 24.83
N GLU A 42 -51.70 -19.85 25.88
CA GLU A 42 -51.96 -18.47 26.33
C GLU A 42 -51.50 -17.42 25.31
N PHE A 43 -50.35 -17.65 24.69
CA PHE A 43 -49.86 -16.80 23.61
C PHE A 43 -50.81 -16.83 22.38
N ASP A 44 -51.19 -18.01 21.91
CA ASP A 44 -52.15 -18.17 20.79
C ASP A 44 -53.47 -17.45 21.10
N LYS A 45 -53.96 -17.54 22.34
CA LYS A 45 -55.19 -16.84 22.81
C LYS A 45 -54.98 -15.31 22.83
N ALA A 46 -53.81 -14.83 23.29
CA ALA A 46 -53.45 -13.41 23.25
C ALA A 46 -53.44 -12.87 21.82
N ILE A 47 -52.81 -13.59 20.90
CA ILE A 47 -52.82 -13.26 19.44
C ILE A 47 -54.26 -13.22 18.90
N SER A 48 -55.08 -14.17 19.24
CA SER A 48 -56.50 -14.16 18.83
C SER A 48 -57.26 -12.97 19.39
N THR A 49 -56.99 -12.58 20.64
CA THR A 49 -57.59 -11.42 21.29
C THR A 49 -57.19 -10.13 20.58
N VAL A 50 -55.89 -9.87 20.38
CA VAL A 50 -55.43 -8.64 19.72
C VAL A 50 -55.89 -8.54 18.26
N ASN A 51 -55.99 -9.67 17.57
CA ASN A 51 -56.47 -9.72 16.19
C ASN A 51 -58.01 -9.49 16.09
N SER A 52 -58.75 -9.65 17.16
CA SER A 52 -60.17 -9.39 17.20
C SER A 52 -60.51 -7.94 17.59
N ALA A 53 -59.51 -7.13 17.89
CA ALA A 53 -59.66 -5.75 18.28
C ALA A 53 -60.18 -4.87 17.16
N SER A 54 -61.02 -3.89 17.51
CA SER A 54 -61.49 -2.89 16.56
C SER A 54 -60.53 -1.69 16.52
N LYS A 55 -60.40 -1.03 15.39
CA LYS A 55 -59.53 0.13 15.25
C LYS A 55 -59.88 1.20 16.30
N GLY A 56 -58.89 1.55 17.10
CA GLY A 56 -59.01 2.59 18.13
C GLY A 56 -59.43 2.09 19.54
N GLU A 57 -59.59 0.77 19.74
CA GLU A 57 -59.93 0.18 21.07
C GLU A 57 -58.83 0.35 22.13
N GLY A 58 -57.61 0.75 21.77
CA GLY A 58 -56.51 0.96 22.70
C GLY A 58 -55.21 0.37 22.23
N GLU A 59 -54.36 0.01 23.14
CA GLU A 59 -53.05 -0.63 22.90
C GLU A 59 -53.01 -1.94 23.68
N TYR A 60 -52.36 -2.95 23.11
CA TYR A 60 -52.21 -4.27 23.71
C TYR A 60 -50.76 -4.56 24.03
N VAL A 61 -50.48 -5.06 25.23
CA VAL A 61 -49.19 -5.49 25.68
C VAL A 61 -49.22 -6.97 26.01
N ILE A 62 -48.47 -7.76 25.28
CA ILE A 62 -48.30 -9.20 25.51
C ILE A 62 -47.02 -9.38 26.29
N SER A 63 -47.09 -9.76 27.55
CA SER A 63 -45.95 -9.90 28.47
C SER A 63 -45.64 -11.40 28.67
N LEU A 64 -44.46 -11.83 28.30
CA LEU A 64 -43.98 -13.18 28.55
C LEU A 64 -43.64 -13.33 30.02
N THR A 65 -44.14 -14.43 30.63
CA THR A 65 -43.85 -14.82 31.99
C THR A 65 -43.18 -16.20 32.10
N GLY A 66 -42.75 -16.74 30.97
CA GLY A 66 -42.02 -17.99 30.83
C GLY A 66 -41.49 -18.17 29.42
N ASP A 67 -40.44 -18.98 29.29
CA ASP A 67 -39.92 -19.41 27.97
C ASP A 67 -40.95 -20.29 27.26
N MET A 68 -41.11 -20.07 25.96
CA MET A 68 -42.06 -20.85 25.21
C MET A 68 -41.64 -21.09 23.75
N SER A 69 -42.17 -22.15 23.15
CA SER A 69 -41.98 -22.42 21.74
C SER A 69 -43.34 -22.34 21.02
N ILE A 70 -43.37 -21.55 19.95
CA ILE A 70 -44.53 -21.39 19.09
C ILE A 70 -44.21 -21.87 17.67
N ARG A 71 -45.22 -22.26 16.92
CA ARG A 71 -45.02 -22.54 15.49
C ARG A 71 -44.76 -21.24 14.72
N GLY A 72 -45.57 -20.22 15.00
CA GLY A 72 -45.55 -18.89 14.41
C GLY A 72 -46.77 -18.12 14.88
N ALA A 73 -46.81 -16.84 14.52
CA ALA A 73 -47.94 -15.97 14.86
C ALA A 73 -48.19 -14.97 13.74
N THR A 74 -49.45 -14.70 13.41
CA THR A 74 -49.83 -13.59 12.54
C THR A 74 -50.54 -12.52 13.35
N ILE A 75 -49.94 -11.35 13.41
CA ILE A 75 -50.48 -10.17 14.08
C ILE A 75 -51.13 -9.29 13.01
N GLN A 76 -52.46 -9.22 13.01
CA GLN A 76 -53.26 -8.42 12.06
C GLN A 76 -54.11 -7.37 12.77
N SER A 77 -53.75 -7.07 14.03
CA SER A 77 -54.45 -6.07 14.85
C SER A 77 -54.35 -4.70 14.22
N PRO A 78 -55.45 -3.95 14.11
CA PRO A 78 -55.40 -2.55 13.71
C PRO A 78 -54.99 -1.63 14.88
N CYS A 79 -54.82 -2.21 16.08
CA CYS A 79 -54.34 -1.53 17.27
C CYS A 79 -52.88 -1.86 17.57
N PRO A 80 -52.12 -0.96 18.18
CA PRO A 80 -50.73 -1.25 18.54
C PRO A 80 -50.60 -2.46 19.46
N VAL A 81 -49.63 -3.35 19.10
CA VAL A 81 -49.33 -4.56 19.88
C VAL A 81 -47.86 -4.51 20.28
N THR A 82 -47.61 -4.51 21.57
CA THR A 82 -46.25 -4.58 22.12
C THR A 82 -46.00 -5.98 22.70
N ILE A 83 -44.87 -6.60 22.34
CA ILE A 83 -44.44 -7.88 22.92
C ILE A 83 -43.27 -7.59 23.86
N LEU A 84 -43.45 -7.90 25.15
CA LEU A 84 -42.44 -7.76 26.18
C LEU A 84 -41.91 -9.14 26.58
N GLY A 85 -40.61 -9.29 26.62
CA GLY A 85 -39.96 -10.55 26.96
C GLY A 85 -39.77 -10.81 28.44
N ASN A 86 -39.58 -9.76 29.24
CA ASN A 86 -39.27 -9.83 30.66
C ASN A 86 -38.10 -10.78 31.00
N GLY A 87 -37.12 -10.90 30.11
CA GLY A 87 -36.01 -11.83 30.24
C GLY A 87 -36.24 -13.22 29.63
N HIS A 88 -37.44 -13.50 29.14
CA HIS A 88 -37.81 -14.80 28.59
C HIS A 88 -37.52 -14.90 27.07
N THR A 89 -37.46 -16.15 26.62
CA THR A 89 -37.19 -16.50 25.23
C THR A 89 -38.46 -17.04 24.53
N LEU A 90 -38.76 -16.46 23.37
CA LEU A 90 -39.77 -16.94 22.44
C LEU A 90 -39.10 -17.70 21.30
N THR A 91 -39.18 -19.03 21.31
CA THR A 91 -38.66 -19.87 20.20
C THR A 91 -39.72 -19.97 19.13
N VAL A 92 -39.36 -19.59 17.89
CA VAL A 92 -40.29 -19.52 16.75
C VAL A 92 -39.83 -20.51 15.67
N GLN A 93 -40.75 -21.45 15.30
CA GLN A 93 -40.44 -22.49 14.30
C GLN A 93 -40.65 -22.00 12.88
N VAL A 94 -41.62 -21.13 12.62
CA VAL A 94 -41.96 -20.65 11.28
C VAL A 94 -41.63 -19.14 11.17
N SER A 95 -42.53 -18.27 11.58
CA SER A 95 -42.34 -16.80 11.49
C SER A 95 -43.31 -16.07 12.42
N ILE A 96 -42.92 -14.87 12.83
CA ILE A 96 -43.85 -13.86 13.33
C ILE A 96 -44.19 -12.95 12.16
N HIS A 97 -45.44 -12.99 11.73
CA HIS A 97 -45.93 -12.20 10.60
C HIS A 97 -46.69 -10.96 11.11
N VAL A 98 -46.12 -9.78 10.78
CA VAL A 98 -46.81 -8.49 10.95
C VAL A 98 -47.59 -8.23 9.68
N ALA A 99 -48.91 -8.40 9.75
CA ALA A 99 -49.81 -8.32 8.60
C ALA A 99 -49.99 -6.87 8.12
N GLU A 100 -50.67 -6.72 7.01
CA GLU A 100 -50.95 -5.43 6.36
C GLU A 100 -51.60 -4.45 7.37
N GLY A 101 -50.96 -3.27 7.54
CA GLY A 101 -51.41 -2.20 8.40
C GLY A 101 -51.31 -2.46 9.92
N ALA A 102 -50.76 -3.58 10.37
CA ALA A 102 -50.58 -3.87 11.78
C ALA A 102 -49.38 -3.12 12.36
N PRO A 103 -49.51 -2.38 13.49
CA PRO A 103 -48.43 -1.74 14.20
C PRO A 103 -47.96 -2.62 15.36
N VAL A 104 -46.72 -3.14 15.28
CA VAL A 104 -46.11 -4.01 16.30
C VAL A 104 -44.87 -3.40 16.89
N LYS A 105 -44.63 -3.61 18.19
CA LYS A 105 -43.42 -3.25 18.90
C LYS A 105 -42.80 -4.50 19.54
N LEU A 106 -41.51 -4.68 19.38
CA LEU A 106 -40.73 -5.71 20.05
C LEU A 106 -39.88 -5.06 21.13
N GLY A 107 -40.15 -5.40 22.39
CA GLY A 107 -39.54 -4.75 23.54
C GLY A 107 -40.10 -3.33 23.82
N SER A 108 -39.42 -2.61 24.65
CA SER A 108 -39.76 -1.24 25.07
C SER A 108 -38.50 -0.41 25.25
N GLY A 109 -38.66 0.90 25.26
CA GLY A 109 -37.53 1.83 25.45
C GLY A 109 -36.94 1.80 26.88
N ASP A 110 -37.59 1.15 27.82
CA ASP A 110 -37.15 1.02 29.22
C ASP A 110 -36.19 -0.15 29.49
N GLY A 111 -35.80 -0.85 28.44
CA GLY A 111 -34.80 -1.89 28.53
C GLY A 111 -35.32 -3.29 28.81
N ASN A 112 -36.57 -3.59 28.47
CA ASN A 112 -37.17 -4.91 28.58
C ASN A 112 -36.41 -5.91 27.64
N VAL A 113 -35.95 -7.03 28.21
CA VAL A 113 -35.21 -8.07 27.46
C VAL A 113 -36.21 -9.02 26.80
N LEU A 114 -36.10 -9.13 25.46
CA LEU A 114 -36.93 -10.06 24.68
C LEU A 114 -35.98 -10.86 23.72
N ASN A 115 -35.90 -12.15 23.92
CA ASN A 115 -35.14 -13.03 23.01
C ASN A 115 -36.13 -13.76 22.09
N ILE A 116 -35.99 -13.56 20.79
CA ILE A 116 -36.76 -14.31 19.76
C ILE A 116 -35.78 -15.19 19.00
N HIS A 117 -35.87 -16.48 19.20
CA HIS A 117 -34.98 -17.46 18.61
C HIS A 117 -35.69 -18.30 17.54
N GLY A 118 -35.11 -18.32 16.34
CA GLY A 118 -35.61 -19.12 15.23
C GLY A 118 -35.02 -20.50 15.23
N THR A 119 -35.80 -21.52 14.79
CA THR A 119 -35.26 -22.85 14.56
C THR A 119 -34.65 -22.99 13.17
N GLU A 120 -33.72 -23.94 12.99
CA GLU A 120 -32.88 -24.09 11.81
C GLU A 120 -33.59 -24.44 10.49
N LYS A 121 -34.89 -24.69 10.48
CA LYS A 121 -35.59 -25.09 9.25
C LYS A 121 -36.96 -24.42 9.15
N GLY A 122 -36.99 -23.25 8.56
CA GLY A 122 -38.25 -22.57 8.28
C GLY A 122 -38.52 -22.46 6.79
N GLU A 123 -39.76 -22.79 6.41
CA GLU A 123 -40.23 -22.69 5.04
C GLU A 123 -40.66 -21.25 4.67
N GLU A 124 -40.88 -20.38 5.66
CA GLU A 124 -41.31 -18.99 5.49
C GLU A 124 -40.14 -18.00 5.44
N PRO A 125 -40.31 -16.87 4.73
CA PRO A 125 -39.27 -15.85 4.64
C PRO A 125 -39.08 -15.12 5.99
N GLY A 126 -37.93 -15.38 6.64
CA GLY A 126 -37.50 -14.69 7.85
C GLY A 126 -38.15 -15.16 9.15
N LEU A 127 -37.47 -14.88 10.24
CA LEU A 127 -37.98 -15.02 11.61
C LEU A 127 -39.09 -13.99 11.89
N LEU A 128 -38.91 -12.77 11.36
CA LEU A 128 -39.93 -11.72 11.34
C LEU A 128 -40.26 -11.34 9.91
N TYR A 129 -41.52 -11.38 9.55
CA TYR A 129 -42.02 -11.02 8.21
C TYR A 129 -43.00 -9.84 8.33
N ILE A 130 -42.68 -8.72 7.67
CA ILE A 130 -43.48 -7.49 7.74
C ILE A 130 -44.08 -7.22 6.36
N SER A 131 -45.39 -7.40 6.26
CA SER A 131 -46.18 -7.20 5.03
C SER A 131 -46.35 -5.71 4.69
N LYS A 132 -46.88 -5.47 3.51
CA LYS A 132 -47.24 -4.14 3.02
C LYS A 132 -47.99 -3.34 4.08
N GLU A 133 -47.57 -2.06 4.29
CA GLU A 133 -48.14 -1.15 5.27
C GLU A 133 -48.03 -1.60 6.75
N GLY A 134 -47.62 -2.86 7.03
CA GLY A 134 -47.28 -3.27 8.39
C GLY A 134 -46.07 -2.52 8.94
N THR A 135 -46.08 -2.25 10.21
CA THR A 135 -44.96 -1.58 10.87
C THR A 135 -44.47 -2.38 12.05
N CYS A 136 -43.15 -2.48 12.19
CA CYS A 136 -42.54 -3.10 13.35
C CYS A 136 -41.40 -2.23 13.90
N GLU A 137 -41.47 -1.92 15.16
CA GLU A 137 -40.38 -1.22 15.90
C GLU A 137 -39.65 -2.24 16.78
N MET A 138 -38.33 -2.22 16.74
CA MET A 138 -37.48 -3.05 17.59
C MET A 138 -36.61 -2.19 18.50
N TYR A 139 -36.68 -2.43 19.78
CA TYR A 139 -36.00 -1.63 20.81
C TYR A 139 -34.68 -2.28 21.28
N SER A 140 -33.94 -1.53 22.09
CA SER A 140 -32.74 -2.04 22.75
C SER A 140 -33.06 -3.27 23.61
N ARG A 141 -32.10 -4.24 23.71
CA ARG A 141 -32.27 -5.52 24.42
C ARG A 141 -33.25 -6.51 23.78
N VAL A 142 -33.70 -6.27 22.55
CA VAL A 142 -34.36 -7.30 21.76
C VAL A 142 -33.29 -8.03 20.94
N SER A 143 -33.33 -9.37 20.95
CA SER A 143 -32.48 -10.21 20.09
C SER A 143 -33.35 -11.05 19.17
N LEU A 144 -33.03 -10.97 17.86
CA LEU A 144 -33.55 -11.89 16.84
C LEU A 144 -32.38 -12.77 16.40
N SER A 145 -32.47 -14.09 16.58
CA SER A 145 -31.32 -14.95 16.35
C SER A 145 -31.65 -16.33 15.84
N GLY A 146 -30.66 -17.00 15.28
CA GLY A 146 -30.65 -18.45 15.05
C GLY A 146 -31.47 -18.97 13.87
N ARG A 147 -32.17 -18.13 13.13
CA ARG A 147 -32.96 -18.53 11.99
C ARG A 147 -32.12 -18.88 10.78
N VAL A 148 -32.26 -20.06 10.26
CA VAL A 148 -31.72 -20.48 8.95
C VAL A 148 -32.86 -20.81 8.02
N GLY A 149 -33.10 -19.97 7.03
CA GLY A 149 -34.15 -20.17 6.01
C GLY A 149 -33.58 -20.91 4.78
N ASN A 150 -34.49 -21.53 4.05
CA ASN A 150 -34.24 -22.08 2.72
C ASN A 150 -34.99 -21.30 1.61
N ASN A 151 -35.59 -20.16 1.95
CA ASN A 151 -36.28 -19.25 1.05
C ASN A 151 -35.34 -18.18 0.49
N GLN A 152 -35.81 -17.47 -0.55
CA GLN A 152 -35.00 -16.45 -1.23
C GLN A 152 -34.70 -15.21 -0.39
N PHE A 153 -35.55 -14.82 0.58
CA PHE A 153 -35.47 -13.54 1.27
C PHE A 153 -35.42 -13.69 2.79
N GLY A 154 -34.53 -12.88 3.43
CA GLY A 154 -34.53 -12.55 4.84
C GLY A 154 -34.40 -13.72 5.81
N GLY A 155 -33.18 -14.07 6.24
CA GLY A 155 -33.02 -15.04 7.32
C GLY A 155 -33.61 -14.54 8.65
N GLY A 156 -33.23 -13.34 9.08
CA GLY A 156 -33.73 -12.69 10.29
C GLY A 156 -35.07 -11.96 10.06
N VAL A 157 -35.03 -10.94 9.21
CA VAL A 157 -36.19 -10.06 8.96
C VAL A 157 -36.43 -9.92 7.46
N THR A 158 -37.70 -10.06 7.05
CA THR A 158 -38.15 -9.71 5.70
C THR A 158 -39.11 -8.54 5.78
N VAL A 159 -38.77 -7.42 5.14
CA VAL A 159 -39.63 -6.23 5.03
C VAL A 159 -40.22 -6.19 3.63
N TYR A 160 -41.41 -6.68 3.47
CA TYR A 160 -42.11 -6.81 2.19
C TYR A 160 -43.16 -5.70 2.02
N GLY A 161 -42.73 -4.55 1.54
CA GLY A 161 -43.60 -3.37 1.40
C GLY A 161 -44.07 -2.72 2.71
N GLY A 162 -43.58 -3.16 3.86
CA GLY A 162 -43.84 -2.61 5.16
C GLY A 162 -42.71 -1.70 5.67
N THR A 163 -42.73 -1.41 6.94
CA THR A 163 -41.69 -0.60 7.59
C THR A 163 -41.10 -1.32 8.82
N PHE A 164 -39.81 -1.47 8.85
CA PHE A 164 -39.08 -1.93 10.03
C PHE A 164 -38.20 -0.79 10.57
N HIS A 165 -38.37 -0.50 11.87
CA HIS A 165 -37.61 0.52 12.54
C HIS A 165 -36.85 -0.10 13.71
N MET A 166 -35.53 -0.19 13.59
CA MET A 166 -34.64 -0.71 14.60
C MET A 166 -34.01 0.43 15.38
N HIS A 167 -34.57 0.76 16.56
CA HIS A 167 -34.00 1.74 17.46
C HIS A 167 -32.75 1.19 18.16
N GLY A 168 -32.65 -0.13 18.30
CA GLY A 168 -31.53 -0.83 18.93
C GLY A 168 -31.75 -2.35 18.89
N GLY A 169 -31.02 -3.08 19.74
CA GLY A 169 -31.10 -4.54 19.83
C GLY A 169 -30.14 -5.25 18.83
N VAL A 170 -30.32 -6.55 18.65
CA VAL A 170 -29.40 -7.38 17.88
C VAL A 170 -30.16 -8.29 16.92
N ILE A 171 -29.69 -8.36 15.67
CA ILE A 171 -30.07 -9.38 14.70
C ILE A 171 -28.81 -10.19 14.42
N GLU A 172 -28.79 -11.44 14.85
CA GLU A 172 -27.55 -12.20 14.80
C GLU A 172 -27.70 -13.65 14.38
N ASN A 173 -26.66 -14.17 13.73
CA ASN A 173 -26.59 -15.59 13.37
C ASN A 173 -27.82 -16.08 12.60
N CYS A 174 -28.44 -15.17 11.87
CA CYS A 174 -29.55 -15.49 10.96
C CYS A 174 -28.99 -15.66 9.55
N GLY A 175 -29.65 -16.50 8.74
CA GLY A 175 -29.15 -16.69 7.39
C GLY A 175 -30.07 -17.42 6.48
N ILE A 176 -29.68 -17.46 5.21
CA ILE A 176 -30.30 -18.27 4.15
C ILE A 176 -29.23 -19.20 3.62
N LYS A 177 -29.54 -20.45 3.50
CA LYS A 177 -28.61 -21.49 3.07
C LYS A 177 -29.27 -22.44 2.08
N ASP A 178 -28.46 -22.99 1.19
CA ASP A 178 -28.85 -24.01 0.22
C ASP A 178 -29.91 -23.58 -0.81
N GLY A 179 -30.24 -22.27 -0.89
CA GLY A 179 -31.12 -21.75 -1.96
C GLY A 179 -30.34 -21.55 -3.26
N SER A 180 -31.05 -21.60 -4.40
CA SER A 180 -30.48 -21.21 -5.69
C SER A 180 -30.08 -19.72 -5.71
N VAL A 181 -30.81 -18.91 -4.95
CA VAL A 181 -30.55 -17.47 -4.75
C VAL A 181 -30.92 -17.13 -3.31
N CYS A 182 -30.04 -16.38 -2.61
CA CYS A 182 -30.21 -16.00 -1.22
C CYS A 182 -30.02 -14.49 -1.07
N TYR A 183 -31.03 -13.80 -0.54
CA TYR A 183 -31.03 -12.34 -0.38
C TYR A 183 -31.28 -11.91 1.06
N GLY A 184 -30.34 -11.18 1.68
CA GLY A 184 -30.50 -10.59 3.00
C GLY A 184 -30.45 -11.62 4.13
N GLY A 185 -29.26 -12.10 4.49
CA GLY A 185 -29.12 -13.07 5.59
C GLY A 185 -29.67 -12.52 6.92
N GLY A 186 -29.36 -11.29 7.27
CA GLY A 186 -29.95 -10.60 8.40
C GLY A 186 -31.31 -9.98 8.07
N VAL A 187 -31.32 -9.03 7.13
CA VAL A 187 -32.52 -8.26 6.74
C VAL A 187 -32.66 -8.20 5.22
N ALA A 188 -33.81 -8.54 4.69
CA ALA A 188 -34.19 -8.30 3.30
C ALA A 188 -35.27 -7.23 3.22
N VAL A 189 -35.05 -6.16 2.43
CA VAL A 189 -35.99 -5.05 2.24
C VAL A 189 -36.38 -5.02 0.77
N VAL A 190 -37.62 -5.38 0.49
CA VAL A 190 -38.07 -5.64 -0.88
C VAL A 190 -39.48 -5.09 -1.12
N TYR A 191 -39.79 -4.87 -2.42
CA TYR A 191 -41.12 -4.45 -2.86
C TYR A 191 -41.67 -3.19 -2.21
N GLY A 192 -40.82 -2.13 -2.15
CA GLY A 192 -41.20 -0.84 -1.55
C GLY A 192 -41.09 -0.81 -0.01
N GLY A 193 -40.45 -1.81 0.56
CA GLY A 193 -40.19 -1.87 2.01
C GLY A 193 -39.26 -0.75 2.48
N LYS A 194 -39.38 -0.40 3.76
CA LYS A 194 -38.54 0.62 4.41
C LYS A 194 -37.89 0.02 5.65
N PHE A 195 -36.57 0.13 5.74
CA PHE A 195 -35.82 -0.20 6.94
C PHE A 195 -35.09 1.03 7.46
N ILE A 196 -35.26 1.34 8.72
CA ILE A 196 -34.58 2.42 9.42
C ILE A 196 -33.83 1.81 10.59
N MET A 197 -32.54 2.09 10.69
CA MET A 197 -31.68 1.61 11.77
C MET A 197 -31.04 2.82 12.46
N ASP A 198 -31.55 3.17 13.65
CA ASP A 198 -30.99 4.24 14.46
C ASP A 198 -29.85 3.76 15.34
N GLY A 199 -29.81 2.46 15.63
CA GLY A 199 -28.77 1.82 16.43
C GLY A 199 -28.90 0.30 16.44
N GLY A 200 -28.14 -0.37 17.29
CA GLY A 200 -28.11 -1.82 17.41
C GLY A 200 -27.09 -2.48 16.49
N THR A 201 -27.20 -3.81 16.35
CA THR A 201 -26.19 -4.61 15.64
C THR A 201 -26.84 -5.65 14.72
N ILE A 202 -26.33 -5.79 13.51
CA ILE A 202 -26.61 -6.90 12.60
C ILE A 202 -25.30 -7.66 12.38
N SER A 203 -25.20 -8.88 12.92
CA SER A 203 -23.93 -9.59 12.94
C SER A 203 -24.01 -11.08 12.72
N GLY A 204 -22.94 -11.65 12.12
CA GLY A 204 -22.84 -13.08 11.89
C GLY A 204 -23.91 -13.65 10.97
N CYS A 205 -24.62 -12.77 10.26
CA CYS A 205 -25.67 -13.17 9.32
C CYS A 205 -25.08 -13.55 7.96
N TYR A 206 -25.80 -14.41 7.21
CA TYR A 206 -25.24 -14.90 5.96
C TYR A 206 -26.29 -15.17 4.86
N ALA A 207 -25.88 -14.94 3.64
CA ALA A 207 -26.60 -15.29 2.42
C ALA A 207 -25.69 -16.27 1.63
N ASP A 208 -25.82 -17.56 1.94
CA ASP A 208 -25.02 -18.64 1.35
C ASP A 208 -25.83 -19.37 0.28
N SER A 209 -25.46 -19.19 -0.96
CA SER A 209 -26.02 -19.94 -2.06
C SER A 209 -25.07 -21.04 -2.52
N ASP A 210 -25.62 -22.22 -2.72
CA ASP A 210 -24.93 -23.30 -3.44
C ASP A 210 -25.51 -23.41 -4.86
N ALA A 211 -25.19 -22.42 -5.69
CA ALA A 211 -25.64 -22.38 -7.08
C ALA A 211 -25.21 -23.60 -7.90
N SER A 212 -24.14 -24.27 -7.52
CA SER A 212 -23.62 -25.46 -8.22
C SER A 212 -24.64 -26.62 -8.24
N LYS A 213 -25.55 -26.63 -7.28
CA LYS A 213 -26.64 -27.62 -7.23
C LYS A 213 -27.77 -27.38 -8.25
N TYR A 214 -27.90 -26.15 -8.72
CA TYR A 214 -29.08 -25.72 -9.47
C TYR A 214 -28.81 -25.21 -10.87
N LEU A 215 -27.57 -24.80 -11.17
CA LEU A 215 -27.19 -24.14 -12.41
C LEU A 215 -25.92 -24.77 -12.98
N PRO A 216 -25.86 -25.05 -14.29
CA PRO A 216 -24.73 -25.73 -14.93
C PRO A 216 -23.45 -24.86 -15.01
N GLU A 217 -23.59 -23.56 -14.82
CA GLU A 217 -22.50 -22.60 -14.78
C GLU A 217 -22.56 -21.81 -13.46
N PRO A 218 -21.41 -21.44 -12.86
CA PRO A 218 -21.38 -20.63 -11.65
C PRO A 218 -22.00 -19.26 -11.95
N THR A 219 -23.24 -19.05 -11.57
CA THR A 219 -23.84 -17.73 -11.67
C THR A 219 -23.36 -16.86 -10.52
N TRP A 220 -22.80 -15.73 -10.87
CA TRP A 220 -22.19 -14.75 -9.98
C TRP A 220 -23.16 -14.05 -9.02
N PHE A 221 -24.44 -14.37 -9.04
CA PHE A 221 -25.55 -13.59 -8.46
C PHE A 221 -26.42 -14.37 -7.50
N THR A 222 -25.84 -15.19 -6.65
CA THR A 222 -26.65 -16.17 -5.92
C THR A 222 -26.76 -15.93 -4.42
N GLY A 223 -25.79 -15.33 -3.78
CA GLY A 223 -25.82 -14.94 -2.37
C GLY A 223 -25.50 -13.46 -2.22
N ILE A 224 -26.49 -12.65 -1.87
CA ILE A 224 -26.40 -11.19 -1.92
C ILE A 224 -26.93 -10.56 -0.63
N GLY A 225 -26.16 -9.65 -0.01
CA GLY A 225 -26.55 -8.96 1.21
C GLY A 225 -26.49 -9.88 2.44
N GLY A 226 -25.30 -10.24 2.91
CA GLY A 226 -25.16 -11.07 4.11
C GLY A 226 -25.83 -10.46 5.33
N GLY A 227 -25.59 -9.17 5.60
CA GLY A 227 -26.29 -8.41 6.62
C GLY A 227 -27.62 -7.86 6.12
N VAL A 228 -27.59 -6.96 5.12
CA VAL A 228 -28.77 -6.26 4.61
C VAL A 228 -28.82 -6.32 3.09
N PHE A 229 -29.98 -6.64 2.55
CA PHE A 229 -30.28 -6.60 1.12
C PHE A 229 -31.43 -5.63 0.85
N VAL A 230 -31.30 -4.78 -0.16
CA VAL A 230 -32.30 -3.77 -0.54
C VAL A 230 -32.56 -3.83 -2.04
N SER A 231 -33.83 -4.04 -2.43
CA SER A 231 -34.20 -4.10 -3.84
C SER A 231 -35.68 -3.76 -4.04
N GLY A 232 -36.13 -3.65 -5.30
CA GLY A 232 -37.54 -3.51 -5.64
C GLY A 232 -38.18 -2.21 -5.17
N GLY A 233 -37.48 -1.07 -5.31
CA GLY A 233 -38.00 0.23 -4.91
C GLY A 233 -37.98 0.50 -3.41
N SER A 234 -37.19 -0.26 -2.70
CA SER A 234 -37.07 -0.20 -1.24
C SER A 234 -36.01 0.76 -0.76
N SER A 235 -36.08 1.13 0.52
CA SER A 235 -35.08 2.00 1.12
C SER A 235 -34.52 1.46 2.45
N PHE A 236 -33.23 1.65 2.65
CA PHE A 236 -32.56 1.43 3.92
C PHE A 236 -31.87 2.73 4.37
N VAL A 237 -32.19 3.16 5.58
CA VAL A 237 -31.55 4.32 6.23
C VAL A 237 -30.88 3.86 7.50
N MET A 238 -29.55 4.02 7.57
CA MET A 238 -28.75 3.73 8.74
C MET A 238 -28.29 5.06 9.37
N ASN A 239 -28.84 5.42 10.50
CA ASN A 239 -28.46 6.61 11.25
C ASN A 239 -27.36 6.31 12.27
N GLY A 240 -27.16 5.04 12.61
CA GLY A 240 -26.16 4.55 13.54
C GLY A 240 -26.19 3.03 13.68
N GLY A 241 -25.41 2.50 14.61
CA GLY A 241 -25.29 1.07 14.87
C GLY A 241 -24.17 0.40 14.08
N THR A 242 -24.16 -0.94 14.06
CA THR A 242 -23.06 -1.74 13.49
C THR A 242 -23.58 -2.88 12.63
N ILE A 243 -23.00 -3.04 11.45
CA ILE A 243 -23.23 -4.19 10.55
C ILE A 243 -21.89 -4.92 10.41
N SER A 244 -21.72 -6.05 11.13
CA SER A 244 -20.41 -6.66 11.26
C SER A 244 -20.38 -8.18 11.14
N GLY A 245 -19.28 -8.69 10.58
CA GLY A 245 -19.05 -10.15 10.50
C GLY A 245 -20.07 -10.90 9.65
N ASN A 246 -20.81 -10.21 8.79
CA ASN A 246 -21.80 -10.83 7.91
C ASN A 246 -21.12 -11.36 6.63
N ARG A 247 -21.76 -12.36 6.00
CA ARG A 247 -21.18 -13.02 4.84
C ARG A 247 -22.20 -13.18 3.71
N ALA A 248 -21.75 -12.91 2.48
CA ALA A 248 -22.48 -13.26 1.27
C ALA A 248 -21.58 -14.10 0.35
N THR A 249 -22.13 -15.11 -0.31
CA THR A 249 -21.35 -15.90 -1.28
C THR A 249 -20.86 -15.05 -2.44
N SER A 250 -21.68 -14.12 -2.93
CA SER A 250 -21.36 -13.31 -4.11
C SER A 250 -21.12 -11.84 -3.78
N MET A 251 -22.11 -11.11 -3.28
CA MET A 251 -22.06 -9.65 -3.24
C MET A 251 -22.62 -9.06 -1.96
N GLY A 252 -21.96 -7.97 -1.47
CA GLY A 252 -22.46 -7.22 -0.34
C GLY A 252 -22.47 -8.03 0.95
N GLY A 253 -21.31 -8.37 1.49
CA GLY A 253 -21.25 -9.10 2.77
C GLY A 253 -21.98 -8.39 3.89
N GLY A 254 -21.76 -7.08 4.02
CA GLY A 254 -22.51 -6.22 4.93
C GLY A 254 -23.83 -5.76 4.34
N ILE A 255 -23.79 -4.95 3.30
CA ILE A 255 -24.95 -4.31 2.69
C ILE A 255 -24.91 -4.51 1.17
N ALA A 256 -26.03 -4.83 0.57
CA ALA A 256 -26.22 -4.83 -0.87
C ALA A 256 -27.46 -4.03 -1.27
N VAL A 257 -27.29 -3.10 -2.20
CA VAL A 257 -28.40 -2.41 -2.87
C VAL A 257 -28.39 -2.69 -4.35
N VAL A 258 -29.53 -3.12 -4.86
CA VAL A 258 -29.72 -3.42 -6.28
C VAL A 258 -30.90 -2.59 -6.79
N ALA A 259 -30.58 -1.62 -7.66
CA ALA A 259 -31.58 -0.83 -8.34
C ALA A 259 -32.03 -1.60 -9.59
N SER A 260 -33.34 -1.80 -9.77
CA SER A 260 -33.87 -2.38 -11.00
C SER A 260 -33.79 -1.39 -12.15
N SER A 261 -33.14 -1.76 -13.23
CA SER A 261 -33.09 -0.97 -14.47
C SER A 261 -34.31 -1.24 -15.40
N ASP A 262 -35.30 -1.99 -14.95
CA ASP A 262 -36.49 -2.22 -15.74
C ASP A 262 -37.32 -0.94 -15.79
N GLU A 263 -37.22 -0.22 -16.90
CA GLU A 263 -37.94 1.04 -17.15
C GLU A 263 -39.46 0.88 -16.98
N LYS A 264 -39.96 -0.35 -17.15
CA LYS A 264 -41.39 -0.68 -17.00
C LYS A 264 -41.88 -0.54 -15.56
N TYR A 265 -40.97 -0.69 -14.56
CA TYR A 265 -41.36 -0.67 -13.14
C TYR A 265 -40.74 0.51 -12.36
N ASN A 266 -39.80 1.27 -12.93
CA ASN A 266 -39.15 2.45 -12.34
C ASN A 266 -38.86 2.32 -10.83
N LEU A 267 -38.49 1.12 -10.37
CA LEU A 267 -38.31 0.77 -8.96
C LEU A 267 -36.90 1.10 -8.54
N GLN A 268 -36.72 2.29 -8.03
CA GLN A 268 -35.42 2.82 -7.62
C GLN A 268 -35.20 2.54 -6.13
N SER A 269 -34.22 1.69 -5.82
CA SER A 269 -33.84 1.39 -4.45
C SER A 269 -32.75 2.33 -3.96
N SER A 270 -32.72 2.62 -2.65
CA SER A 270 -31.72 3.48 -2.06
C SER A 270 -31.15 2.93 -0.75
N VAL A 271 -29.88 3.21 -0.52
CA VAL A 271 -29.20 3.04 0.78
C VAL A 271 -28.60 4.37 1.21
N ILE A 272 -28.99 4.81 2.39
CA ILE A 272 -28.49 6.03 3.00
C ILE A 272 -27.84 5.67 4.33
N ILE A 273 -26.56 5.91 4.47
CA ILE A 273 -25.81 5.70 5.70
C ILE A 273 -25.42 7.08 6.23
N ASN A 274 -26.05 7.54 7.29
CA ASN A 274 -25.81 8.82 7.95
C ASN A 274 -24.82 8.69 9.14
N GLY A 275 -24.41 7.48 9.46
CA GLY A 275 -23.49 7.16 10.55
C GLY A 275 -23.42 5.68 10.82
N GLY A 276 -22.58 5.28 11.77
CA GLY A 276 -22.39 3.89 12.16
C GLY A 276 -21.23 3.19 11.48
N THR A 277 -21.13 1.88 11.67
CA THR A 277 -19.98 1.09 11.25
C THR A 277 -20.41 -0.11 10.41
N VAL A 278 -19.73 -0.32 9.29
CA VAL A 278 -19.83 -1.50 8.43
C VAL A 278 -18.46 -2.18 8.41
N GLU A 279 -18.29 -3.25 9.17
CA GLU A 279 -16.97 -3.82 9.40
C GLU A 279 -16.91 -5.34 9.37
N SER A 280 -15.72 -5.85 9.04
CA SER A 280 -15.42 -7.29 9.11
C SER A 280 -16.37 -8.18 8.31
N ASN A 281 -17.10 -7.62 7.36
CA ASN A 281 -18.00 -8.38 6.49
C ASN A 281 -17.21 -9.03 5.34
N SER A 282 -17.77 -10.10 4.76
CA SER A 282 -17.10 -10.82 3.69
C SER A 282 -18.03 -11.17 2.54
N ALA A 283 -17.54 -11.01 1.31
CA ALA A 283 -18.18 -11.40 0.07
C ALA A 283 -17.14 -11.62 -1.02
N ARG A 284 -17.54 -12.06 -2.19
CA ARG A 284 -16.66 -12.05 -3.35
C ARG A 284 -16.46 -10.62 -3.86
N ILE A 285 -17.51 -9.82 -3.93
CA ILE A 285 -17.48 -8.44 -4.45
C ILE A 285 -18.21 -7.50 -3.48
N GLY A 286 -17.66 -6.30 -3.22
CA GLY A 286 -18.28 -5.30 -2.36
C GLY A 286 -18.52 -5.82 -0.95
N ALA A 287 -17.47 -6.31 -0.29
CA ALA A 287 -17.63 -7.02 0.99
C ALA A 287 -18.29 -6.17 2.08
N GLY A 288 -17.94 -4.89 2.19
CA GLY A 288 -18.64 -3.95 3.06
C GLY A 288 -19.99 -3.56 2.46
N VAL A 289 -19.94 -2.85 1.34
CA VAL A 289 -21.12 -2.32 0.64
C VAL A 289 -21.04 -2.61 -0.85
N PHE A 290 -22.10 -3.17 -1.39
CA PHE A 290 -22.30 -3.42 -2.82
C PHE A 290 -23.46 -2.56 -3.33
N ALA A 291 -23.26 -1.83 -4.42
CA ALA A 291 -24.31 -1.07 -5.09
C ALA A 291 -24.29 -1.32 -6.59
N SER A 292 -25.44 -1.64 -7.19
CA SER A 292 -25.53 -1.83 -8.62
C SER A 292 -26.87 -1.37 -9.19
N ALA A 293 -26.79 -0.66 -10.33
CA ALA A 293 -27.94 -0.27 -11.12
C ALA A 293 -28.29 -1.30 -12.22
N TYR A 294 -27.42 -2.27 -12.51
CA TYR A 294 -27.56 -3.16 -13.66
C TYR A 294 -28.17 -4.53 -13.37
N TYR A 295 -28.40 -4.88 -12.10
CA TYR A 295 -28.81 -6.24 -11.83
C TYR A 295 -30.26 -6.47 -12.15
N ARG A 296 -30.52 -7.19 -13.25
CA ARG A 296 -31.71 -7.98 -13.45
C ARG A 296 -31.69 -9.11 -12.41
N CYS A 297 -32.06 -8.83 -11.17
CA CYS A 297 -32.56 -9.89 -10.32
C CYS A 297 -33.70 -10.55 -11.07
N PHE A 298 -33.58 -11.84 -11.34
CA PHE A 298 -34.57 -12.63 -12.08
C PHE A 298 -35.97 -12.12 -11.79
N ALA A 299 -36.69 -11.74 -12.84
CA ALA A 299 -38.05 -11.28 -12.74
C ALA A 299 -38.93 -12.37 -12.10
N VAL A 300 -39.12 -12.29 -10.80
CA VAL A 300 -40.31 -12.89 -10.20
C VAL A 300 -41.47 -12.07 -10.77
N PRO A 301 -42.52 -12.71 -11.36
CA PRO A 301 -43.66 -11.99 -11.92
C PRO A 301 -44.26 -11.13 -10.81
N ILE A 302 -44.07 -9.84 -10.87
CA ILE A 302 -44.56 -8.88 -9.89
C ILE A 302 -45.99 -8.50 -10.28
N GLY A 303 -46.94 -8.75 -9.38
CA GLY A 303 -48.23 -8.14 -9.48
C GLY A 303 -48.10 -6.62 -9.51
N THR A 304 -48.78 -5.98 -10.45
CA THR A 304 -48.81 -4.53 -10.69
C THR A 304 -49.17 -3.75 -9.44
N GLN A 305 -48.18 -3.10 -8.82
CA GLN A 305 -48.38 -2.09 -7.77
C GLN A 305 -47.72 -0.80 -8.18
N THR A 306 -48.49 0.26 -8.30
CA THR A 306 -47.98 1.61 -8.50
C THR A 306 -47.44 2.19 -7.19
N PRO A 307 -46.24 2.77 -7.14
CA PRO A 307 -45.77 3.46 -5.95
C PRO A 307 -46.60 4.72 -5.69
N ASP A 308 -46.96 4.92 -4.45
CA ASP A 308 -47.60 6.16 -4.00
C ASP A 308 -46.57 7.32 -4.07
N SER A 309 -47.01 8.47 -4.58
CA SER A 309 -46.15 9.61 -4.96
C SER A 309 -45.67 10.46 -3.78
N GLY A 310 -45.00 9.83 -2.83
CA GLY A 310 -44.15 10.54 -1.87
C GLY A 310 -42.75 10.77 -2.47
N GLN A 311 -42.22 11.99 -2.40
CA GLN A 311 -40.97 12.42 -3.05
C GLN A 311 -39.89 11.33 -2.98
N ALA A 312 -39.66 10.68 -4.10
CA ALA A 312 -38.57 9.71 -4.25
C ALA A 312 -37.24 10.47 -4.10
N GLU A 313 -36.53 10.24 -3.01
CA GLU A 313 -35.13 10.53 -2.96
C GLU A 313 -34.47 9.85 -4.16
N LYS A 314 -33.50 10.52 -4.79
CA LYS A 314 -32.83 9.95 -5.96
C LYS A 314 -32.28 8.55 -5.59
N PRO A 315 -32.46 7.53 -6.42
CA PRO A 315 -31.91 6.22 -6.12
C PRO A 315 -30.39 6.30 -6.03
N GLY A 316 -29.80 5.46 -5.21
CA GLY A 316 -28.37 5.45 -5.13
C GLY A 316 -27.81 4.96 -3.78
N LEU A 317 -26.53 5.21 -3.65
CA LEU A 317 -25.77 4.94 -2.42
C LEU A 317 -25.26 6.28 -1.87
N TYR A 318 -25.74 6.64 -0.70
CA TYR A 318 -25.31 7.84 0.02
C TYR A 318 -24.68 7.42 1.34
N ILE A 319 -23.40 7.74 1.54
CA ILE A 319 -22.65 7.40 2.75
C ILE A 319 -22.10 8.69 3.32
N ASN A 320 -22.46 9.00 4.56
CA ASN A 320 -21.97 10.16 5.27
C ASN A 320 -21.69 9.80 6.73
N ASN A 321 -20.58 10.30 7.26
CA ASN A 321 -20.19 10.16 8.67
C ASN A 321 -20.14 8.69 9.17
N ALA A 322 -19.68 7.76 8.30
CA ALA A 322 -19.62 6.33 8.57
C ALA A 322 -18.18 5.81 8.66
N GLN A 323 -18.06 4.58 9.17
CA GLN A 323 -16.82 3.80 9.13
C GLN A 323 -17.05 2.53 8.33
N ILE A 324 -16.22 2.29 7.31
CA ILE A 324 -16.24 1.09 6.49
C ILE A 324 -14.86 0.48 6.57
N CYS A 325 -14.69 -0.53 7.42
CA CYS A 325 -13.37 -1.02 7.75
C CYS A 325 -13.28 -2.55 7.84
N ASP A 326 -12.09 -3.06 7.58
CA ASP A 326 -11.73 -4.48 7.74
C ASP A 326 -12.62 -5.47 6.97
N ASN A 327 -13.37 -5.01 5.95
CA ASN A 327 -14.17 -5.86 5.10
C ASN A 327 -13.28 -6.61 4.11
N LYS A 328 -13.66 -7.85 3.76
CA LYS A 328 -12.83 -8.78 3.01
C LYS A 328 -13.54 -9.30 1.77
N ALA A 329 -13.22 -8.71 0.62
CA ALA A 329 -13.57 -9.31 -0.67
C ALA A 329 -12.59 -10.44 -1.02
N ASP A 330 -12.94 -11.27 -2.01
CA ASP A 330 -12.06 -12.36 -2.44
C ASP A 330 -10.69 -11.81 -2.87
N LYS A 331 -9.62 -12.50 -2.50
CA LYS A 331 -8.26 -12.04 -2.78
C LYS A 331 -7.78 -12.39 -4.19
N THR A 332 -8.47 -13.26 -4.88
CA THR A 332 -8.07 -13.77 -6.21
C THR A 332 -8.75 -13.02 -7.34
N ASP A 333 -10.03 -12.69 -7.19
CA ASP A 333 -10.84 -12.06 -8.22
C ASP A 333 -11.87 -11.05 -7.68
N GLY A 334 -11.87 -10.81 -6.37
CA GLY A 334 -12.79 -9.90 -5.71
C GLY A 334 -12.46 -8.42 -5.95
N MET A 335 -13.50 -7.60 -5.96
CA MET A 335 -13.40 -6.16 -6.17
C MET A 335 -14.12 -5.39 -5.08
N GLY A 336 -13.56 -4.21 -4.70
CA GLY A 336 -14.19 -3.33 -3.73
C GLY A 336 -14.33 -3.97 -2.36
N GLY A 337 -13.23 -4.10 -1.62
CA GLY A 337 -13.26 -4.66 -0.26
C GLY A 337 -14.17 -3.85 0.67
N GLY A 338 -14.02 -2.52 0.68
CA GLY A 338 -14.91 -1.61 1.40
C GLY A 338 -16.22 -1.38 0.65
N VAL A 339 -16.12 -0.76 -0.53
CA VAL A 339 -17.28 -0.39 -1.36
C VAL A 339 -17.06 -0.79 -2.81
N PHE A 340 -18.07 -1.41 -3.41
CA PHE A 340 -18.12 -1.68 -4.84
C PHE A 340 -19.37 -1.08 -5.47
N VAL A 341 -19.18 -0.44 -6.63
CA VAL A 341 -20.28 0.18 -7.38
C VAL A 341 -20.23 -0.26 -8.84
N ALA A 342 -21.35 -0.65 -9.41
CA ALA A 342 -21.45 -1.03 -10.82
C ALA A 342 -22.68 -0.45 -11.51
N GLY A 343 -22.52 -0.15 -12.81
CA GLY A 343 -23.62 0.19 -13.68
C GLY A 343 -24.30 1.53 -13.38
N LEU A 344 -23.55 2.51 -12.89
CA LEU A 344 -24.08 3.84 -12.64
C LEU A 344 -24.50 4.51 -13.95
N ASN A 345 -25.65 5.14 -13.92
CA ASN A 345 -26.16 5.97 -15.02
C ASN A 345 -26.59 7.34 -14.47
N SER A 346 -27.06 8.24 -15.33
CA SER A 346 -27.47 9.59 -14.94
C SER A 346 -28.62 9.64 -13.90
N SER A 347 -29.28 8.52 -13.65
CA SER A 347 -30.40 8.41 -12.71
C SER A 347 -29.99 7.90 -11.33
N VAL A 348 -28.77 7.33 -11.19
CA VAL A 348 -28.28 6.72 -9.94
C VAL A 348 -26.99 7.44 -9.53
N GLY A 349 -26.98 7.99 -8.34
CA GLY A 349 -25.82 8.69 -7.76
C GLY A 349 -25.11 7.84 -6.70
N VAL A 350 -23.80 8.07 -6.57
CA VAL A 350 -23.02 7.64 -5.42
C VAL A 350 -22.35 8.86 -4.81
N CYS A 351 -22.61 9.09 -3.53
CA CYS A 351 -22.01 10.17 -2.79
C CYS A 351 -21.45 9.62 -1.47
N ILE A 352 -20.17 9.76 -1.27
CA ILE A 352 -19.47 9.37 -0.04
C ILE A 352 -18.82 10.61 0.54
N SER A 353 -19.14 10.95 1.78
CA SER A 353 -18.59 12.13 2.45
C SER A 353 -18.35 11.88 3.93
N ASN A 354 -17.42 12.64 4.51
CA ASN A 354 -17.08 12.57 5.95
C ASN A 354 -16.89 11.13 6.49
N THR A 355 -16.43 10.22 5.67
CA THR A 355 -16.41 8.77 5.93
C THR A 355 -14.97 8.26 6.05
N THR A 356 -14.78 7.18 6.78
CA THR A 356 -13.49 6.47 6.84
C THR A 356 -13.61 5.12 6.14
N ILE A 357 -12.76 4.86 5.15
CA ILE A 357 -12.67 3.60 4.40
C ILE A 357 -11.24 3.08 4.52
N GLN A 358 -11.00 2.18 5.48
CA GLN A 358 -9.66 1.69 5.82
C GLN A 358 -9.64 0.20 6.13
N GLY A 359 -8.46 -0.45 5.99
CA GLY A 359 -8.26 -1.84 6.37
C GLY A 359 -9.00 -2.87 5.49
N ASN A 360 -9.73 -2.43 4.48
CA ASN A 360 -10.48 -3.34 3.62
C ASN A 360 -9.55 -4.06 2.64
N THR A 361 -9.94 -5.27 2.24
CA THR A 361 -9.11 -6.10 1.35
C THR A 361 -9.89 -6.64 0.16
N ALA A 362 -9.24 -6.70 -1.02
CA ALA A 362 -9.77 -7.28 -2.24
C ALA A 362 -8.65 -7.80 -3.14
N ALA A 363 -8.95 -8.36 -4.30
CA ALA A 363 -7.97 -8.53 -5.37
C ALA A 363 -7.68 -7.18 -6.03
N VAL A 364 -8.71 -6.38 -6.30
CA VAL A 364 -8.61 -5.06 -6.91
C VAL A 364 -9.54 -4.06 -6.19
N GLY A 365 -9.04 -2.82 -5.94
CA GLY A 365 -9.82 -1.80 -5.26
C GLY A 365 -10.14 -2.17 -3.82
N GLY A 366 -9.09 -2.37 -2.99
CA GLY A 366 -9.28 -2.78 -1.60
C GLY A 366 -10.24 -1.87 -0.83
N GLY A 367 -10.14 -0.54 -1.01
CA GLY A 367 -11.05 0.43 -0.41
C GLY A 367 -12.33 0.62 -1.21
N PHE A 368 -12.19 1.12 -2.43
CA PHE A 368 -13.29 1.47 -3.33
C PHE A 368 -13.04 0.92 -4.73
N ALA A 369 -14.07 0.38 -5.35
CA ALA A 369 -14.01 0.02 -6.77
C ALA A 369 -15.31 0.43 -7.48
N ALA A 370 -15.19 0.94 -8.71
CA ALA A 370 -16.31 1.22 -9.58
C ALA A 370 -16.09 0.61 -10.96
N GLN A 371 -17.12 -0.01 -11.52
CA GLN A 371 -17.07 -0.71 -12.79
C GLN A 371 -18.29 -0.40 -13.66
N GLU A 372 -18.08 -0.37 -14.99
CA GLU A 372 -19.14 -0.22 -15.99
C GLU A 372 -20.05 1.02 -15.78
N ASN A 373 -19.50 2.14 -15.43
CA ASN A 373 -20.28 3.38 -15.35
C ASN A 373 -20.59 3.86 -16.76
N THR A 374 -21.85 3.81 -17.15
CA THR A 374 -22.30 4.40 -18.41
C THR A 374 -22.38 5.93 -18.29
N SER A 375 -22.30 6.61 -19.41
CA SER A 375 -22.27 8.07 -19.48
C SER A 375 -23.29 8.76 -18.58
N GLY A 376 -22.82 9.58 -17.64
CA GLY A 376 -23.63 10.45 -16.79
C GLY A 376 -23.83 10.02 -15.34
N GLY A 377 -23.37 8.84 -14.91
CA GLY A 377 -23.32 8.48 -13.50
C GLY A 377 -22.25 9.28 -12.76
N GLN A 378 -22.61 9.92 -11.65
CA GLN A 378 -21.67 10.67 -10.83
C GLN A 378 -21.33 9.88 -9.57
N THR A 379 -20.03 9.66 -9.37
CA THR A 379 -19.50 9.25 -8.07
C THR A 379 -18.74 10.43 -7.49
N THR A 380 -19.06 10.80 -6.27
CA THR A 380 -18.38 11.88 -5.56
C THR A 380 -17.88 11.36 -4.22
N ILE A 381 -16.60 11.52 -3.96
CA ILE A 381 -15.97 11.17 -2.68
C ILE A 381 -15.30 12.43 -2.14
N THR A 382 -15.86 13.00 -1.07
CA THR A 382 -15.36 14.24 -0.45
C THR A 382 -15.14 14.07 1.04
N ASP A 383 -14.21 14.83 1.60
CA ASP A 383 -13.93 14.86 3.05
C ASP A 383 -13.81 13.45 3.69
N THR A 384 -13.33 12.49 2.89
CA THR A 384 -13.31 11.05 3.24
C THR A 384 -11.87 10.58 3.42
N VAL A 385 -11.62 9.84 4.48
CA VAL A 385 -10.35 9.14 4.70
C VAL A 385 -10.40 7.80 3.96
N LEU A 386 -9.80 7.76 2.79
CA LEU A 386 -9.77 6.57 1.90
C LEU A 386 -8.34 6.16 1.68
N CYS A 387 -7.82 5.31 2.55
CA CYS A 387 -6.41 4.90 2.52
C CYS A 387 -6.17 3.64 3.34
N ASN A 388 -4.95 3.11 3.28
CA ASN A 388 -4.53 1.94 4.05
C ASN A 388 -5.40 0.70 3.81
N ASN A 389 -5.98 0.58 2.63
CA ASN A 389 -6.63 -0.64 2.17
C ASN A 389 -5.62 -1.52 1.43
N ILE A 390 -5.94 -2.76 1.18
CA ILE A 390 -5.02 -3.73 0.61
C ILE A 390 -5.65 -4.43 -0.59
N ALA A 391 -5.00 -4.31 -1.74
CA ALA A 391 -5.34 -5.14 -2.89
C ALA A 391 -4.24 -6.18 -3.19
N GLY A 392 -4.66 -7.40 -3.50
CA GLY A 392 -3.77 -8.49 -3.86
C GLY A 392 -3.08 -8.26 -5.21
N THR A 393 -3.81 -7.71 -6.18
CA THR A 393 -3.38 -7.55 -7.56
C THR A 393 -3.06 -6.09 -7.91
N ALA A 394 -4.02 -5.17 -7.71
CA ALA A 394 -3.88 -3.78 -8.12
C ALA A 394 -4.82 -2.85 -7.36
N ALA A 395 -4.51 -1.55 -7.33
CA ALA A 395 -5.37 -0.51 -6.79
C ALA A 395 -5.75 -0.73 -5.32
N SER A 396 -4.78 -0.62 -4.44
CA SER A 396 -5.01 -0.88 -3.01
C SER A 396 -6.15 -0.04 -2.44
N ASP A 397 -6.28 1.24 -2.83
CA ASP A 397 -7.35 2.08 -2.32
C ASP A 397 -8.46 2.32 -3.33
N VAL A 398 -8.16 2.62 -4.60
CA VAL A 398 -9.16 3.00 -5.60
C VAL A 398 -8.94 2.33 -6.94
N TYR A 399 -9.97 1.66 -7.43
CA TYR A 399 -10.08 1.16 -8.79
C TYR A 399 -11.28 1.77 -9.51
N LEU A 400 -11.06 2.28 -10.73
CA LEU A 400 -12.12 2.78 -11.60
C LEU A 400 -11.97 2.17 -12.99
N ASP A 401 -13.06 1.63 -13.49
CA ASP A 401 -13.22 1.21 -14.88
C ASP A 401 -14.23 2.13 -15.53
N CYS A 402 -13.77 3.27 -15.99
CA CYS A 402 -14.50 4.37 -16.65
C CYS A 402 -14.81 5.61 -15.79
N ALA A 403 -14.79 6.77 -16.45
CA ALA A 403 -15.20 8.10 -16.04
C ALA A 403 -14.45 8.77 -14.86
N PRO A 404 -14.27 10.07 -14.90
CA PRO A 404 -13.51 10.77 -13.88
C PRO A 404 -14.19 10.71 -12.51
N LEU A 405 -13.41 10.40 -11.49
CA LEU A 405 -13.77 10.49 -10.10
C LEU A 405 -13.03 11.66 -9.47
N GLU A 406 -13.75 12.52 -8.78
CA GLU A 406 -13.13 13.51 -7.90
C GLU A 406 -12.79 12.85 -6.57
N LEU A 407 -11.49 12.77 -6.26
CA LEU A 407 -10.97 12.24 -5.02
C LEU A 407 -10.59 13.37 -4.06
N PRO A 408 -10.68 13.16 -2.74
CA PRO A 408 -10.17 14.10 -1.77
C PRO A 408 -8.64 14.22 -1.94
N PRO A 409 -8.04 15.41 -1.74
CA PRO A 409 -6.59 15.54 -1.67
C PRO A 409 -6.01 14.58 -0.62
N ALA A 410 -5.04 13.76 -1.01
CA ALA A 410 -4.49 12.74 -0.12
C ALA A 410 -3.84 13.36 1.14
N GLU A 411 -3.20 14.51 0.99
CA GLU A 411 -2.60 15.27 2.10
C GLU A 411 -3.65 15.75 3.11
N ALA A 412 -4.88 16.01 2.66
CA ALA A 412 -5.97 16.44 3.54
C ALA A 412 -6.44 15.33 4.48
N MET A 413 -6.19 14.06 4.15
CA MET A 413 -6.53 12.93 5.01
C MET A 413 -5.73 12.93 6.31
N ASN A 414 -4.53 13.53 6.32
CA ASN A 414 -3.61 13.65 7.47
C ASN A 414 -3.38 12.33 8.24
N THR A 415 -3.35 11.24 7.52
CA THR A 415 -3.29 9.87 8.05
C THR A 415 -1.90 9.28 7.82
N ASP A 416 -1.42 8.43 8.75
CA ASP A 416 -0.16 7.70 8.57
C ASP A 416 -0.34 6.56 7.57
N TYR A 417 0.63 6.40 6.67
CA TYR A 417 0.69 5.25 5.78
C TYR A 417 1.07 3.99 6.56
N LEU A 418 0.24 2.96 6.53
CA LEU A 418 0.41 1.72 7.29
C LEU A 418 0.81 0.53 6.40
N GLY A 419 0.78 0.71 5.09
CA GLY A 419 1.06 -0.34 4.11
C GLY A 419 2.54 -0.61 3.90
N LYS A 420 2.84 -1.36 2.85
CA LYS A 420 4.21 -1.57 2.34
C LYS A 420 4.49 -0.56 1.22
N PRO A 421 5.72 -0.10 1.03
CA PRO A 421 6.96 -0.51 1.71
C PRO A 421 7.10 -0.05 3.16
N ASP A 422 7.79 -0.85 3.97
CA ASP A 422 8.02 -0.55 5.39
C ASP A 422 8.87 0.72 5.61
N ASP A 423 9.67 1.13 4.63
CA ASP A 423 10.53 2.31 4.66
C ASP A 423 9.76 3.65 4.64
N VAL A 424 8.50 3.64 4.23
CA VAL A 424 7.60 4.81 4.32
C VAL A 424 6.51 4.65 5.37
N LYS A 425 6.42 3.51 6.01
CA LYS A 425 5.43 3.23 7.04
C LYS A 425 5.51 4.24 8.20
N GLY A 426 4.36 4.74 8.62
CA GLY A 426 4.25 5.76 9.66
C GLY A 426 4.56 7.19 9.20
N ARG A 427 4.84 7.41 7.90
CA ARG A 427 4.87 8.74 7.30
C ARG A 427 3.46 9.18 6.95
N LYS A 428 3.23 10.48 6.98
CA LYS A 428 1.96 11.04 6.51
C LYS A 428 1.79 10.77 5.02
N ILE A 429 0.59 10.36 4.64
CA ILE A 429 0.20 10.23 3.24
C ILE A 429 0.33 11.62 2.59
N ASP A 430 0.98 11.68 1.43
CA ASP A 430 1.31 12.92 0.73
C ASP A 430 0.81 12.96 -0.72
N GLY A 431 0.14 11.91 -1.18
CA GLY A 431 -0.41 11.89 -2.53
C GLY A 431 -1.11 10.59 -2.90
N TRP A 432 -1.77 10.64 -4.06
CA TRP A 432 -2.30 9.49 -4.77
C TRP A 432 -1.27 9.00 -5.79
N TYR A 433 -0.99 7.70 -5.81
CA TYR A 433 0.01 7.08 -6.68
C TYR A 433 -0.56 5.93 -7.46
N ILE A 434 0.05 5.63 -8.61
CA ILE A 434 -0.34 4.50 -9.46
C ILE A 434 0.02 3.20 -8.74
N ASP A 435 -0.93 2.26 -8.71
CA ASP A 435 -0.78 0.93 -8.10
C ASP A 435 -1.36 -0.14 -9.01
N ARG A 436 -0.75 -0.35 -10.20
CA ARG A 436 -1.14 -1.37 -11.20
C ARG A 436 -0.47 -2.71 -10.92
N GLU A 437 -0.98 -3.77 -11.50
CA GLU A 437 -0.41 -5.11 -11.38
C GLU A 437 1.06 -5.18 -11.85
N ASP A 438 1.38 -4.57 -12.98
CA ASP A 438 2.71 -4.52 -13.57
C ASP A 438 3.63 -3.45 -12.97
N SER A 439 3.07 -2.50 -12.26
CA SER A 439 3.78 -1.38 -11.65
C SER A 439 3.18 -1.00 -10.30
N ARG A 440 3.29 -1.92 -9.35
CA ARG A 440 2.84 -1.70 -7.98
C ARG A 440 3.56 -0.52 -7.35
N TYR A 441 2.88 0.16 -6.44
CA TYR A 441 3.47 1.27 -5.71
C TYR A 441 4.74 0.84 -4.98
N THR A 442 5.82 1.58 -5.21
CA THR A 442 7.03 1.57 -4.39
C THR A 442 7.46 3.02 -4.13
N ALA A 443 7.92 3.32 -2.95
CA ALA A 443 8.37 4.67 -2.60
C ALA A 443 9.46 5.19 -3.57
N GLN A 444 10.35 4.31 -4.02
CA GLN A 444 11.47 4.64 -4.88
C GLN A 444 11.06 4.94 -6.33
N THR A 445 10.12 4.16 -6.87
CA THR A 445 9.67 4.33 -8.28
C THR A 445 8.70 5.49 -8.45
N ASN A 446 8.06 5.95 -7.38
CA ASN A 446 7.02 6.98 -7.44
C ASN A 446 7.51 8.39 -7.13
N GLU A 447 8.80 8.58 -6.80
CA GLU A 447 9.33 9.93 -6.59
C GLU A 447 9.21 10.83 -7.84
N GLN A 448 9.37 10.24 -9.02
CA GLN A 448 9.27 10.95 -10.30
C GLN A 448 7.84 10.99 -10.87
N ARG A 449 6.90 10.26 -10.26
CA ARG A 449 5.51 10.27 -10.70
C ARG A 449 4.81 11.46 -10.10
N GLU A 450 4.08 12.17 -10.95
CA GLU A 450 3.18 13.22 -10.50
C GLU A 450 2.10 12.61 -9.60
N THR A 451 1.79 13.28 -8.51
CA THR A 451 0.61 12.99 -7.71
C THR A 451 -0.62 13.14 -8.58
N TYR A 452 -1.58 12.22 -8.44
CA TYR A 452 -2.87 12.35 -9.15
C TYR A 452 -3.59 13.61 -8.68
N PRO A 453 -3.74 14.63 -9.52
CA PRO A 453 -4.27 15.93 -9.09
C PRO A 453 -5.80 16.01 -9.04
N GLY A 454 -6.51 14.87 -9.17
CA GLY A 454 -7.95 14.84 -9.42
C GLY A 454 -8.23 14.47 -10.88
N ALA A 455 -9.45 14.64 -11.35
CA ALA A 455 -9.94 14.24 -12.66
C ALA A 455 -9.17 14.85 -13.86
N GLY A 456 -7.91 14.53 -14.00
CA GLY A 456 -7.02 15.01 -15.06
C GLY A 456 -6.19 13.88 -15.69
N ASP A 457 -5.93 14.00 -16.92
CA ASP A 457 -5.51 13.07 -17.97
C ASP A 457 -4.32 12.13 -17.75
N SER A 458 -3.54 12.23 -16.67
CA SER A 458 -2.22 11.58 -16.63
C SER A 458 -2.17 10.19 -15.98
N VAL A 459 -3.26 9.73 -15.37
CA VAL A 459 -3.27 8.48 -14.58
C VAL A 459 -4.23 7.43 -15.16
N ILE A 460 -4.99 7.80 -16.15
CA ILE A 460 -5.87 6.90 -16.90
C ILE A 460 -4.99 6.09 -17.85
N ASP A 461 -5.08 4.76 -17.80
CA ASP A 461 -4.39 3.93 -18.77
C ASP A 461 -5.04 4.02 -20.17
N GLU A 462 -4.43 3.39 -21.16
CA GLU A 462 -4.93 3.35 -22.54
C GLU A 462 -6.33 2.73 -22.69
N THR A 463 -6.80 2.01 -21.65
CA THR A 463 -8.14 1.40 -21.57
C THR A 463 -9.14 2.28 -20.83
N GLY A 464 -8.74 3.43 -20.31
CA GLY A 464 -9.57 4.33 -19.51
C GLY A 464 -9.68 3.97 -18.03
N LYS A 465 -8.83 3.07 -17.53
CA LYS A 465 -8.88 2.57 -16.14
C LYS A 465 -7.94 3.34 -15.22
N VAL A 466 -8.33 3.44 -13.95
CA VAL A 466 -7.55 4.11 -12.90
C VAL A 466 -7.27 3.15 -11.77
N TYR A 467 -6.00 3.11 -11.34
CA TYR A 467 -5.52 2.23 -10.27
C TYR A 467 -4.69 3.06 -9.29
N LEU A 468 -5.20 3.32 -8.09
CA LEU A 468 -4.57 4.23 -7.15
C LEU A 468 -4.38 3.64 -5.75
N ILE A 469 -3.35 4.17 -5.10
CA ILE A 469 -3.08 4.04 -3.68
C ILE A 469 -2.78 5.42 -3.08
N ALA A 470 -3.34 5.70 -1.93
CA ALA A 470 -2.96 6.84 -1.11
C ALA A 470 -1.74 6.44 -0.27
N ALA A 471 -0.61 7.07 -0.48
CA ALA A 471 0.65 6.64 0.12
C ALA A 471 1.58 7.80 0.47
N ALA A 472 2.72 7.49 1.06
CA ALA A 472 3.77 8.44 1.39
C ALA A 472 5.00 8.22 0.51
N LYS A 473 5.57 9.29 -0.04
CA LYS A 473 6.87 9.24 -0.73
C LYS A 473 8.02 9.04 0.24
N LEU A 474 9.03 8.34 -0.23
CA LEU A 474 10.33 8.35 0.42
C LEU A 474 11.16 9.50 -0.16
N PRO A 475 11.56 10.51 0.63
CA PRO A 475 12.38 11.59 0.11
C PRO A 475 13.72 11.02 -0.36
N LEU A 476 14.10 11.29 -1.60
CA LEU A 476 15.38 10.93 -2.16
C LEU A 476 16.37 12.09 -2.03
N ALA A 477 17.61 11.74 -1.80
CA ALA A 477 18.73 12.66 -1.75
C ALA A 477 19.72 12.36 -2.86
N LYS A 478 20.15 13.41 -3.54
CA LYS A 478 21.14 13.35 -4.61
C LYS A 478 22.55 13.29 -4.02
N ILE A 479 23.30 12.26 -4.38
CA ILE A 479 24.69 12.08 -3.98
C ILE A 479 25.59 12.31 -5.20
N THR A 480 26.59 13.18 -5.04
CA THR A 480 27.51 13.56 -6.11
C THR A 480 28.95 13.40 -5.63
N PHE A 481 29.80 12.78 -6.46
CA PHE A 481 31.23 12.65 -6.23
C PHE A 481 32.01 13.52 -7.22
N LYS A 482 32.92 14.35 -6.73
CA LYS A 482 33.70 15.31 -7.50
C LYS A 482 35.22 15.14 -7.25
N ASP A 483 36.02 15.48 -8.27
CA ASP A 483 37.46 15.62 -8.09
C ASP A 483 37.81 16.92 -7.35
N GLU A 484 39.13 17.19 -7.18
CA GLU A 484 39.63 18.44 -6.57
C GLU A 484 39.24 19.68 -7.41
N ASP A 485 39.10 19.55 -8.70
CA ASP A 485 38.76 20.62 -9.64
C ASP A 485 37.27 20.88 -9.75
N GLY A 486 36.44 20.06 -9.05
CA GLY A 486 35.00 20.18 -9.00
C GLY A 486 34.27 19.47 -10.12
N ASN A 487 34.96 18.67 -10.94
CA ASN A 487 34.29 17.86 -11.98
C ASN A 487 33.64 16.65 -11.38
N VAL A 488 32.49 16.24 -11.93
CA VAL A 488 31.78 15.04 -11.48
C VAL A 488 32.52 13.80 -11.98
N ILE A 489 33.01 12.98 -11.05
CA ILE A 489 33.75 11.74 -11.35
C ILE A 489 32.82 10.58 -11.68
N TYR A 490 31.61 10.59 -11.10
CA TYR A 490 30.64 9.50 -11.24
C TYR A 490 29.24 10.08 -11.45
N ALA A 491 28.42 9.38 -12.25
CA ALA A 491 27.05 9.81 -12.48
C ALA A 491 26.32 10.01 -11.14
N GLU A 492 25.59 11.11 -11.05
CA GLU A 492 24.77 11.42 -9.89
C GLU A 492 23.83 10.28 -9.55
N SER A 493 23.76 9.90 -8.29
CA SER A 493 22.87 8.84 -7.81
C SER A 493 21.88 9.37 -6.80
N TRP A 494 20.67 8.86 -6.86
CA TRP A 494 19.61 9.19 -5.94
C TRP A 494 19.41 8.04 -4.94
N HIS A 495 19.38 8.38 -3.67
CA HIS A 495 19.26 7.42 -2.58
C HIS A 495 18.17 7.84 -1.60
N PRO A 496 17.35 6.89 -1.09
CA PRO A 496 16.41 7.17 -0.03
C PRO A 496 17.08 7.78 1.22
N HIS A 497 16.41 8.72 1.89
CA HIS A 497 16.83 9.16 3.21
C HIS A 497 16.90 7.95 4.16
N GLY A 498 17.96 7.85 4.92
CA GLY A 498 18.25 6.72 5.79
C GLY A 498 19.04 5.59 5.11
N THR A 499 19.40 5.71 3.81
CA THR A 499 20.30 4.75 3.17
C THR A 499 21.64 4.75 3.92
N PRO A 500 22.09 3.59 4.46
CA PRO A 500 23.36 3.49 5.17
C PRO A 500 24.56 3.80 4.26
N ALA A 501 25.58 4.44 4.81
CA ALA A 501 26.79 4.85 4.08
C ALA A 501 27.42 3.69 3.28
N HIS A 502 27.44 2.48 3.82
CA HIS A 502 28.04 1.30 3.18
C HIS A 502 27.26 0.79 1.94
N GLN A 503 26.04 1.25 1.74
CA GLN A 503 25.22 0.92 0.55
C GLN A 503 25.39 1.95 -0.58
N ILE A 504 26.06 3.08 -0.30
CA ILE A 504 26.35 4.06 -1.33
C ILE A 504 27.52 3.54 -2.17
N ARG A 505 27.31 3.43 -3.48
CA ARG A 505 28.38 3.03 -4.41
C ARG A 505 29.39 4.16 -4.54
N VAL A 506 30.54 4.02 -3.86
CA VAL A 506 31.64 4.98 -3.88
C VAL A 506 32.52 4.73 -5.10
N PRO A 507 32.77 5.72 -5.98
CA PRO A 507 33.69 5.57 -7.10
C PRO A 507 35.14 5.52 -6.65
N LYS A 508 36.02 4.93 -7.49
CA LYS A 508 37.46 5.04 -7.33
C LYS A 508 37.90 6.38 -7.91
N ALA A 509 38.46 7.24 -7.08
CA ALA A 509 39.02 8.48 -7.55
C ALA A 509 40.47 8.27 -8.03
N HIS A 510 40.83 8.90 -9.11
CA HIS A 510 42.14 8.85 -9.71
C HIS A 510 42.52 10.27 -10.17
N LYS A 511 43.75 10.70 -9.85
CA LYS A 511 44.34 11.92 -10.38
C LYS A 511 45.64 11.54 -11.09
N ALA A 512 45.81 12.05 -12.30
CA ALA A 512 47.02 11.79 -13.08
C ALA A 512 48.21 12.45 -12.39
N SER A 513 49.38 11.78 -12.42
CA SER A 513 50.65 12.34 -11.97
C SER A 513 51.02 13.51 -12.88
N ASP A 514 51.61 14.53 -12.28
CA ASP A 514 52.33 15.60 -13.01
C ASP A 514 53.83 15.34 -13.03
N ASP A 515 54.61 16.30 -13.47
CA ASP A 515 56.10 16.14 -13.59
C ASP A 515 56.79 16.01 -12.24
N THR A 516 56.18 16.51 -11.16
CA THR A 516 56.78 16.61 -9.82
C THR A 516 56.16 15.58 -8.86
N TYR A 517 54.86 15.31 -8.96
CA TYR A 517 54.12 14.55 -7.96
C TYR A 517 53.35 13.39 -8.55
N ASP A 518 53.33 12.31 -7.80
CA ASP A 518 52.31 11.31 -7.86
C ASP A 518 51.18 11.65 -6.87
N TYR A 519 49.93 11.35 -7.26
CA TYR A 519 48.76 11.65 -6.45
C TYR A 519 48.14 10.37 -5.94
N ILE A 520 48.15 10.16 -4.63
CA ILE A 520 47.56 9.01 -3.96
C ILE A 520 46.23 9.41 -3.36
N PHE A 521 45.14 8.77 -3.77
CA PHE A 521 43.86 9.03 -3.14
C PHE A 521 43.90 8.76 -1.65
N GLU A 522 43.48 9.73 -0.83
CA GLU A 522 43.48 9.65 0.62
C GLU A 522 42.09 9.42 1.18
N ALA A 523 41.11 10.23 0.81
CA ALA A 523 39.77 10.17 1.36
C ALA A 523 38.76 10.96 0.52
N TRP A 524 37.51 10.72 0.79
CA TRP A 524 36.42 11.61 0.40
C TRP A 524 36.11 12.61 1.51
N ARG A 525 35.85 13.87 1.15
CA ARG A 525 35.43 14.92 2.08
C ARG A 525 34.17 15.63 1.60
N PRO A 526 33.19 15.88 2.51
CA PRO A 526 33.13 15.39 3.89
C PRO A 526 33.15 13.86 3.97
N GLU A 527 33.28 13.30 5.17
CA GLU A 527 33.16 11.85 5.38
C GLU A 527 31.79 11.33 4.92
N ILE A 528 31.78 10.19 4.25
CA ILE A 528 30.54 9.57 3.75
C ILE A 528 29.75 9.05 4.94
N LYS A 529 28.52 9.53 5.09
CA LYS A 529 27.58 9.18 6.16
C LYS A 529 26.27 8.67 5.58
N ASP A 530 25.42 8.14 6.44
CA ASP A 530 24.07 7.76 6.08
C ASP A 530 23.33 8.95 5.45
N VAL A 531 22.51 8.65 4.45
CA VAL A 531 21.87 9.68 3.62
C VAL A 531 20.79 10.41 4.43
N THR A 532 21.01 11.69 4.70
CA THR A 532 20.05 12.57 5.39
C THR A 532 19.61 13.76 4.52
N GLY A 533 20.21 13.93 3.35
CA GLY A 533 19.96 15.00 2.40
C GLY A 533 20.96 14.98 1.26
N HIS A 534 20.82 15.92 0.30
CA HIS A 534 21.78 16.05 -0.79
C HIS A 534 23.20 16.24 -0.27
N ALA A 535 24.15 15.52 -0.84
CA ALA A 535 25.54 15.60 -0.45
C ALA A 535 26.49 15.62 -1.65
N VAL A 536 27.57 16.38 -1.53
CA VAL A 536 28.66 16.43 -2.50
C VAL A 536 29.95 16.03 -1.77
N TYR A 537 30.62 15.03 -2.30
CA TYR A 537 31.87 14.50 -1.78
C TYR A 537 33.00 14.84 -2.74
N HIS A 538 34.09 15.41 -2.21
CA HIS A 538 35.30 15.75 -2.98
C HIS A 538 36.40 14.74 -2.68
N ALA A 539 37.09 14.29 -3.73
CA ALA A 539 38.28 13.47 -3.59
C ALA A 539 39.45 14.29 -3.05
N ILE A 540 40.13 13.79 -2.04
CA ILE A 540 41.33 14.36 -1.50
C ILE A 540 42.51 13.48 -1.86
N PHE A 541 43.58 14.08 -2.37
CA PHE A 541 44.77 13.38 -2.77
C PHE A 541 45.98 13.85 -1.98
N LYS A 542 46.77 12.89 -1.55
CA LYS A 542 48.08 13.13 -0.97
C LYS A 542 49.11 13.27 -2.09
N LYS A 543 49.87 14.36 -2.09
CA LYS A 543 50.98 14.57 -3.00
C LYS A 543 52.21 13.80 -2.53
N VAL A 544 52.79 13.02 -3.39
CA VAL A 544 54.04 12.30 -3.14
C VAL A 544 55.02 12.69 -4.23
N PHE A 545 56.20 13.18 -3.83
CA PHE A 545 57.23 13.50 -4.81
C PHE A 545 57.58 12.27 -5.65
N LYS A 546 57.69 12.46 -6.95
CA LYS A 546 58.23 11.44 -7.84
C LYS A 546 59.69 11.14 -7.44
N LYS A 547 60.02 9.89 -7.50
CA LYS A 547 61.36 9.39 -7.26
C LYS A 547 62.00 9.06 -8.59
N PHE A 548 63.28 9.46 -8.69
CA PHE A 548 64.12 9.15 -9.83
C PHE A 548 65.30 8.33 -9.35
N ASN A 549 65.83 7.43 -10.20
CA ASN A 549 66.99 6.60 -9.88
C ASN A 549 68.04 6.68 -11.01
N ALA A 550 69.30 6.54 -10.65
CA ALA A 550 70.35 6.44 -11.64
C ALA A 550 70.45 5.05 -12.23
N LYS A 551 70.47 4.96 -13.54
CA LYS A 551 70.76 3.74 -14.31
C LYS A 551 72.05 3.91 -15.07
N TYR A 552 72.91 2.89 -15.09
CA TYR A 552 74.18 2.94 -15.78
C TYR A 552 74.20 1.98 -16.96
N GLU A 553 74.76 2.45 -18.06
CA GLU A 553 74.99 1.65 -19.25
C GLU A 553 76.45 1.86 -19.71
N PHE A 554 77.12 0.80 -20.11
CA PHE A 554 78.49 0.87 -20.64
C PHE A 554 78.48 0.72 -22.16
N ASN A 555 79.18 1.61 -22.82
CA ASN A 555 79.29 1.60 -24.28
C ASN A 555 80.77 1.59 -24.72
N SER A 556 81.09 0.83 -25.77
CA SER A 556 82.39 0.86 -26.39
C SER A 556 82.49 2.02 -27.36
N VAL A 557 83.57 2.80 -27.29
CA VAL A 557 83.90 3.86 -28.26
C VAL A 557 84.98 3.41 -29.27
N SER A 558 85.41 2.15 -29.22
CA SER A 558 86.35 1.56 -30.16
C SER A 558 85.56 0.79 -31.27
N ASP A 559 85.84 1.19 -32.52
CA ASP A 559 85.13 0.59 -33.68
C ASP A 559 85.35 -0.95 -33.79
N GLY A 560 84.23 -1.68 -33.79
CA GLY A 560 84.23 -3.14 -33.94
C GLY A 560 84.55 -3.93 -32.66
N GLU A 561 84.96 -3.29 -31.59
CA GLU A 561 85.32 -3.96 -30.34
C GLU A 561 84.13 -3.98 -29.38
N ARG A 562 83.81 -5.17 -28.83
CA ARG A 562 82.75 -5.38 -27.88
C ARG A 562 83.28 -5.40 -26.44
N LEU A 563 82.59 -4.74 -25.53
CA LEU A 563 82.91 -4.78 -24.12
C LEU A 563 82.84 -6.21 -23.57
N PRO A 564 83.95 -6.69 -22.96
CA PRO A 564 83.98 -7.99 -22.32
C PRO A 564 83.17 -8.00 -21.04
N ASP A 565 82.85 -9.17 -20.52
CA ASP A 565 81.97 -9.31 -19.37
C ASP A 565 82.63 -8.80 -18.06
N GLU A 566 83.91 -8.82 -17.97
CA GLU A 566 84.72 -8.23 -16.87
C GLU A 566 84.55 -6.72 -16.80
N VAL A 567 84.39 -6.02 -17.92
CA VAL A 567 84.11 -4.58 -17.94
C VAL A 567 82.64 -4.33 -17.62
N LYS A 568 81.73 -5.12 -18.21
CA LYS A 568 80.28 -5.02 -17.94
C LYS A 568 79.94 -5.26 -16.45
N ALA A 569 80.68 -6.13 -15.74
CA ALA A 569 80.53 -6.42 -14.35
C ALA A 569 80.93 -5.23 -13.43
N LEU A 570 81.49 -4.17 -13.97
CA LEU A 570 81.85 -2.94 -13.20
C LEU A 570 80.76 -1.88 -13.18
N LEU A 571 79.53 -2.16 -13.71
CA LEU A 571 78.43 -1.24 -13.68
C LEU A 571 78.18 -0.79 -12.25
N PRO A 572 78.16 0.52 -11.98
CA PRO A 572 77.83 1.03 -10.66
C PRO A 572 76.38 0.68 -10.27
N ALA A 573 76.15 0.47 -9.01
CA ALA A 573 74.83 0.36 -8.43
C ALA A 573 74.54 1.60 -7.60
N ASP A 574 73.52 2.37 -7.99
CA ASP A 574 73.05 3.49 -7.20
C ASP A 574 71.62 3.20 -6.79
N THR A 575 71.39 3.14 -5.49
CA THR A 575 70.11 2.90 -4.87
C THR A 575 69.49 4.16 -4.27
N THR A 576 70.02 5.33 -4.61
CA THR A 576 69.54 6.61 -4.10
C THR A 576 68.24 7.00 -4.80
N ASP A 577 67.22 7.37 -4.03
CA ASP A 577 66.03 8.03 -4.51
C ASP A 577 66.26 9.53 -4.65
N TYR A 578 66.25 10.02 -5.89
CA TYR A 578 66.40 11.46 -6.18
C TYR A 578 65.06 12.12 -6.36
N ARG A 579 64.93 13.39 -5.99
CA ARG A 579 63.70 14.18 -6.19
C ARG A 579 63.73 14.92 -7.52
N HIS A 580 62.60 15.38 -7.94
CA HIS A 580 62.47 16.20 -9.15
C HIS A 580 63.41 17.40 -9.10
N GLU A 581 64.11 17.66 -10.22
CA GLU A 581 65.16 18.71 -10.40
C GLU A 581 66.44 18.53 -9.55
N GLU A 582 66.58 17.46 -8.77
CA GLU A 582 67.83 17.15 -8.10
C GLU A 582 68.87 16.70 -9.12
N ASN A 583 70.08 17.21 -9.03
CA ASN A 583 71.13 16.82 -9.92
C ASN A 583 71.72 15.46 -9.51
N ILE A 584 71.63 14.49 -10.38
CA ILE A 584 72.25 13.18 -10.20
C ILE A 584 73.64 13.23 -10.81
N THR A 585 74.68 12.92 -10.01
CA THR A 585 76.07 12.86 -10.48
C THR A 585 76.46 11.39 -10.69
N ALA A 586 77.00 11.05 -11.84
CA ALA A 586 77.36 9.69 -12.19
C ALA A 586 78.49 9.15 -11.27
N ILE A 587 78.29 7.93 -10.78
CA ILE A 587 79.27 7.18 -9.99
C ILE A 587 80.22 6.44 -10.94
N ALA A 588 81.49 6.74 -10.83
CA ALA A 588 82.50 6.10 -11.64
C ALA A 588 82.60 4.56 -11.39
N PRO A 589 82.88 3.73 -12.38
CA PRO A 589 83.06 2.31 -12.16
C PRO A 589 84.30 2.08 -11.20
N SER A 590 84.19 0.96 -10.46
CA SER A 590 85.20 0.62 -9.42
C SER A 590 86.62 0.41 -9.95
N LYS A 591 86.75 0.19 -11.24
CA LYS A 591 88.03 0.16 -11.99
C LYS A 591 87.92 0.98 -13.25
N THR A 592 88.89 1.83 -13.52
CA THR A 592 88.90 2.65 -14.73
C THR A 592 89.79 2.07 -15.84
N VAL A 593 90.50 0.99 -15.54
CA VAL A 593 91.33 0.19 -16.49
C VAL A 593 91.11 -1.30 -16.21
N VAL A 594 90.90 -2.06 -17.28
CA VAL A 594 90.71 -3.53 -17.22
C VAL A 594 91.62 -4.17 -18.25
N GLU A 595 92.67 -4.87 -17.82
CA GLU A 595 93.53 -5.64 -18.68
C GLU A 595 92.83 -6.86 -19.25
N VAL A 596 92.96 -7.08 -20.56
CA VAL A 596 92.41 -8.24 -21.31
C VAL A 596 93.45 -8.77 -22.30
N GLU A 597 93.20 -9.89 -22.83
CA GLU A 597 94.12 -10.44 -23.87
C GLU A 597 94.21 -9.48 -25.10
N GLY A 598 95.37 -9.04 -25.45
CA GLY A 598 95.61 -8.14 -26.58
C GLY A 598 95.62 -6.62 -26.28
N GLY A 599 95.30 -6.19 -25.05
CA GLY A 599 95.21 -4.78 -24.71
C GLY A 599 94.59 -4.48 -23.36
N GLN A 600 94.07 -3.27 -23.21
CA GLN A 600 93.33 -2.85 -22.00
C GLN A 600 92.13 -2.04 -22.37
N TRP A 601 91.07 -2.17 -21.60
CA TRP A 601 89.91 -1.29 -21.70
C TRP A 601 90.12 -0.14 -20.71
N VAL A 602 89.89 1.09 -21.19
CA VAL A 602 90.10 2.30 -20.41
C VAL A 602 88.81 3.10 -20.35
N PHE A 603 88.30 3.38 -19.16
CA PHE A 603 87.15 4.26 -18.95
C PHE A 603 87.51 5.71 -19.37
N ARG A 604 86.65 6.28 -20.26
CA ARG A 604 86.86 7.64 -20.82
C ARG A 604 85.80 8.63 -20.33
N GLY A 605 85.19 8.35 -19.17
CA GLY A 605 84.12 9.19 -18.61
C GLY A 605 82.74 8.84 -19.08
N PHE A 606 81.77 9.54 -18.56
CA PHE A 606 80.39 9.43 -19.01
C PHE A 606 80.15 10.43 -20.16
N GLU A 607 79.02 10.23 -20.90
CA GLU A 607 78.55 11.18 -21.91
C GLU A 607 78.14 12.50 -21.23
N LYS A 608 77.50 12.39 -20.05
CA LYS A 608 77.24 13.49 -19.15
C LYS A 608 77.55 13.04 -17.73
N ASP A 609 78.32 13.83 -16.99
CA ASP A 609 78.69 13.52 -15.59
C ASP A 609 77.55 13.84 -14.60
N THR A 610 76.64 14.76 -14.95
CA THR A 610 75.54 15.20 -14.13
C THR A 610 74.31 15.39 -15.01
N ILE A 611 73.16 14.84 -14.58
CA ILE A 611 71.86 14.93 -15.27
C ILE A 611 70.82 15.29 -14.24
N PRO A 612 69.93 16.30 -14.47
CA PRO A 612 68.85 16.59 -13.56
C PRO A 612 67.79 15.51 -13.57
N ALA A 613 67.24 15.16 -12.42
CA ALA A 613 66.18 14.19 -12.20
C ALA A 613 64.84 14.77 -12.67
N THR A 614 64.57 14.71 -13.95
CA THR A 614 63.30 15.17 -14.56
C THR A 614 62.74 14.11 -15.52
N MET A 615 61.44 14.16 -15.79
CA MET A 615 60.79 13.24 -16.74
C MET A 615 61.32 13.41 -18.19
N GLU A 616 61.93 14.58 -18.48
CA GLU A 616 62.60 14.81 -19.78
C GLU A 616 63.87 13.96 -19.94
N HIS A 617 64.55 13.68 -18.82
CA HIS A 617 65.83 12.94 -18.80
C HIS A 617 65.69 11.49 -18.35
N ALA A 618 64.52 11.13 -17.79
CA ALA A 618 64.22 9.80 -17.27
C ALA A 618 63.40 8.95 -18.27
N ASP A 619 63.48 7.67 -18.15
CA ASP A 619 62.55 6.75 -18.80
C ASP A 619 61.17 6.75 -18.09
N ALA A 620 60.19 6.04 -18.61
CA ALA A 620 58.82 5.96 -18.08
C ALA A 620 58.77 5.41 -16.64
N THR A 621 59.87 4.85 -16.11
CA THR A 621 59.95 4.30 -14.75
C THR A 621 60.78 5.19 -13.81
N GLY A 622 61.18 6.37 -14.25
CA GLY A 622 61.92 7.33 -13.47
C GLY A 622 63.44 7.10 -13.42
N ASN A 623 63.99 6.26 -14.33
CA ASN A 623 65.46 6.04 -14.37
C ASN A 623 66.13 7.01 -15.30
N VAL A 624 67.09 7.74 -14.77
CA VAL A 624 68.01 8.62 -15.51
C VAL A 624 69.26 7.82 -15.89
N THR A 625 69.50 7.66 -17.20
CA THR A 625 70.57 6.78 -17.69
C THR A 625 71.89 7.53 -17.94
N PHE A 626 72.95 7.04 -17.31
CA PHE A 626 74.32 7.49 -17.52
C PHE A 626 75.05 6.48 -18.42
N VAL A 627 75.54 6.96 -19.57
CA VAL A 627 76.24 6.14 -20.53
C VAL A 627 77.77 6.36 -20.34
N ALA A 628 78.44 5.33 -19.87
CA ALA A 628 79.89 5.31 -19.71
C ALA A 628 80.59 4.87 -20.97
N ARG A 629 81.62 5.57 -21.36
CA ARG A 629 82.43 5.31 -22.57
C ARG A 629 83.67 4.55 -22.23
N TRP A 630 83.88 3.41 -22.84
CA TRP A 630 85.08 2.58 -22.68
C TRP A 630 85.82 2.46 -24.02
N GLU A 631 87.16 2.70 -24.04
CA GLU A 631 88.00 2.59 -25.19
C GLU A 631 88.95 1.41 -25.04
N PHE A 632 89.07 0.60 -26.08
CA PHE A 632 90.07 -0.46 -26.14
C PHE A 632 91.41 0.09 -26.66
N VAL A 633 92.46 0.00 -25.85
CA VAL A 633 93.84 0.43 -26.18
C VAL A 633 94.69 -0.82 -26.38
N LYS A 634 95.17 -1.05 -27.61
CA LYS A 634 96.05 -2.18 -27.92
C LYS A 634 97.43 -2.03 -27.22
N LYS A 635 98.05 -3.13 -26.85
CA LYS A 635 99.26 -3.21 -26.08
C LYS A 635 100.50 -2.55 -26.76
N ASP A 636 100.42 -2.28 -28.08
CA ASP A 636 101.58 -1.68 -28.85
C ASP A 636 101.39 -0.19 -29.25
N ASP A 637 100.33 0.46 -28.83
CA ASP A 637 100.08 1.87 -29.08
C ASP A 637 100.77 2.77 -27.99
N PRO A 638 101.60 3.80 -28.39
CA PRO A 638 102.24 4.70 -27.39
C PRO A 638 101.21 5.54 -26.67
N VAL A 639 101.20 5.43 -25.34
CA VAL A 639 100.33 6.18 -24.44
C VAL A 639 100.66 7.68 -24.57
N LYS A 640 99.70 8.49 -25.01
CA LYS A 640 99.75 9.95 -24.99
C LYS A 640 99.64 10.43 -23.55
N PRO A 641 100.50 11.29 -23.06
CA PRO A 641 100.51 11.74 -21.65
C PRO A 641 99.26 12.50 -21.30
N GLU A 642 98.64 12.12 -20.22
CA GLU A 642 97.48 12.73 -19.57
C GLU A 642 97.85 14.10 -18.92
N GLU A 643 97.08 15.16 -19.24
CA GLU A 643 97.21 16.44 -18.53
C GLU A 643 96.54 16.28 -17.15
N THR A 644 97.34 16.41 -16.11
CA THR A 644 96.95 16.41 -14.70
C THR A 644 96.15 17.65 -14.37
N VAL A 645 94.91 17.51 -14.12
CA VAL A 645 94.09 18.54 -13.45
C VAL A 645 94.28 18.39 -11.94
N LYS A 646 94.69 19.46 -11.30
CA LYS A 646 94.95 19.58 -9.87
C LYS A 646 93.66 19.58 -9.04
N PRO A 647 93.59 18.88 -7.90
CA PRO A 647 92.37 18.86 -7.07
C PRO A 647 92.18 20.14 -6.32
N GLU A 648 90.99 20.68 -6.28
CA GLU A 648 90.59 21.79 -5.44
C GLU A 648 90.07 21.27 -4.10
N GLU A 649 90.37 21.97 -3.04
CA GLU A 649 90.27 21.59 -1.62
C GLU A 649 88.81 21.40 -1.15
N THR A 650 88.60 20.31 -0.40
CA THR A 650 87.42 20.02 0.37
C THR A 650 87.12 20.99 1.49
N VAL A 651 85.91 21.54 1.49
CA VAL A 651 85.37 22.24 2.69
C VAL A 651 84.40 21.25 3.39
N LYS A 652 84.68 21.02 4.64
CA LYS A 652 84.02 20.15 5.59
C LYS A 652 82.71 20.80 6.11
N PRO A 653 81.57 20.20 6.16
CA PRO A 653 80.37 20.73 6.86
C PRO A 653 80.44 20.39 8.36
N SER A 654 80.01 21.34 9.13
CA SER A 654 79.85 21.30 10.59
C SER A 654 78.61 20.47 11.01
N GLU A 655 78.86 19.65 12.01
CA GLU A 655 77.80 18.92 12.73
C GLU A 655 76.98 19.86 13.60
N THR A 656 75.64 19.62 13.62
CA THR A 656 74.86 19.99 14.79
C THR A 656 73.75 18.90 15.00
N THR A 657 73.97 18.22 16.09
CA THR A 657 73.06 17.18 16.66
C THR A 657 71.98 17.84 17.45
N THR A 658 70.77 17.25 17.42
CA THR A 658 69.93 16.97 18.62
C THR A 658 68.75 16.08 18.31
N PRO A 659 68.23 15.34 19.29
CA PRO A 659 67.75 13.95 19.07
C PRO A 659 66.24 13.77 19.11
N ILE A 660 65.85 12.60 18.63
CA ILE A 660 64.50 12.04 18.50
C ILE A 660 64.02 11.45 19.85
N PRO A 661 62.74 11.40 20.11
CA PRO A 661 62.18 10.32 20.93
C PRO A 661 61.38 9.30 20.09
N GLU A 662 61.69 8.05 20.38
CA GLU A 662 60.99 6.84 19.88
C GLU A 662 59.53 6.75 20.37
N GLY A 663 58.65 6.30 19.51
CA GLY A 663 57.32 5.87 19.85
C GLY A 663 56.92 4.68 18.99
N ASN A 664 56.86 3.53 19.61
CA ASN A 664 56.40 2.26 19.03
C ASN A 664 54.98 2.35 18.55
N ILE A 665 54.71 1.92 17.33
CA ILE A 665 53.37 1.53 16.88
C ILE A 665 53.47 0.18 16.19
N ASN A 666 52.84 -0.80 16.81
CA ASN A 666 52.60 -2.15 16.29
C ASN A 666 51.65 -2.08 15.09
N LEU A 667 52.01 -2.70 13.99
CA LEU A 667 51.16 -3.03 12.86
C LEU A 667 50.52 -4.41 13.07
N PRO A 668 49.24 -4.59 12.84
CA PRO A 668 48.67 -5.94 12.78
C PRO A 668 48.91 -6.55 11.40
N GLN A 669 49.40 -7.78 11.40
CA GLN A 669 49.40 -8.66 10.24
C GLN A 669 47.98 -9.17 9.99
N THR A 670 47.51 -9.08 8.77
CA THR A 670 46.36 -9.89 8.29
C THR A 670 46.78 -10.55 6.98
N GLY A 671 46.99 -11.82 7.06
CA GLY A 671 47.03 -12.70 5.90
C GLY A 671 46.16 -13.90 6.25
N ASP A 672 45.03 -14.03 5.57
CA ASP A 672 44.30 -15.29 5.51
C ASP A 672 43.71 -15.47 4.11
N ASN A 673 44.16 -16.52 3.44
CA ASN A 673 43.83 -16.91 2.07
C ASN A 673 42.83 -18.09 2.05
N SER A 674 41.90 -18.21 3.01
CA SER A 674 41.03 -19.38 3.15
C SER A 674 39.67 -19.33 2.46
N ASP A 675 39.27 -18.21 1.84
CA ASP A 675 37.89 -18.06 1.36
C ASP A 675 37.62 -18.35 -0.14
N ILE A 676 38.65 -18.64 -0.92
CA ILE A 676 38.44 -18.89 -2.38
C ILE A 676 37.75 -20.23 -2.63
N ALA A 677 37.91 -21.22 -1.75
CA ALA A 677 37.29 -22.54 -1.91
C ALA A 677 35.77 -22.53 -1.59
N LEU A 678 35.33 -21.64 -0.68
CA LEU A 678 33.93 -21.56 -0.27
C LEU A 678 33.04 -20.90 -1.33
N TRP A 679 33.56 -19.88 -2.02
CA TRP A 679 32.83 -19.18 -3.10
C TRP A 679 32.72 -20.01 -4.38
N SER A 680 33.70 -20.89 -4.65
CA SER A 680 33.66 -21.82 -5.79
C SER A 680 32.60 -22.91 -5.61
N ALA A 681 32.35 -23.36 -4.39
CA ALA A 681 31.33 -24.34 -4.06
C ALA A 681 29.89 -23.75 -4.15
N LEU A 682 29.70 -22.49 -3.74
CA LEU A 682 28.41 -21.81 -3.83
C LEU A 682 27.98 -21.52 -5.28
N LEU A 683 28.92 -21.23 -6.17
CA LEU A 683 28.65 -21.04 -7.60
C LEU A 683 28.21 -22.32 -8.29
N ALA A 684 28.75 -23.47 -7.92
CA ALA A 684 28.39 -24.76 -8.48
C ALA A 684 26.97 -25.22 -8.07
N VAL A 685 26.53 -24.90 -6.85
CA VAL A 685 25.18 -25.23 -6.35
C VAL A 685 24.13 -24.35 -7.04
N SER A 686 24.43 -23.09 -7.31
CA SER A 686 23.52 -22.14 -7.99
C SER A 686 23.28 -22.54 -9.47
N ALA A 687 24.30 -23.04 -10.15
CA ALA A 687 24.18 -23.51 -11.54
C ALA A 687 23.36 -24.80 -11.67
N ALA A 688 23.43 -25.69 -10.67
CA ALA A 688 22.63 -26.91 -10.64
C ALA A 688 21.15 -26.66 -10.36
N ALA A 689 20.82 -25.61 -9.59
CA ALA A 689 19.44 -25.24 -9.31
C ALA A 689 18.73 -24.61 -10.54
N LEU A 690 19.44 -23.83 -11.33
CA LEU A 690 18.92 -23.21 -12.57
C LEU A 690 18.67 -24.23 -13.68
N THR A 691 19.50 -25.26 -13.81
CA THR A 691 19.29 -26.34 -14.79
C THR A 691 18.14 -27.28 -14.40
N GLY A 692 17.88 -27.48 -13.09
CA GLY A 692 16.76 -28.28 -12.59
C GLY A 692 15.38 -27.63 -12.84
N MET A 693 15.29 -26.30 -12.84
CA MET A 693 14.03 -25.59 -13.13
C MET A 693 13.69 -25.53 -14.61
N ALA A 694 14.70 -25.48 -15.49
CA ALA A 694 14.48 -25.51 -16.95
C ALA A 694 13.96 -26.87 -17.44
N PHE A 695 14.31 -27.98 -16.81
CA PHE A 695 13.84 -29.31 -17.18
C PHE A 695 12.40 -29.62 -16.71
N ARG A 696 11.88 -28.95 -15.67
CA ARG A 696 10.48 -29.10 -15.21
C ARG A 696 9.48 -28.27 -16.01
N GLY A 697 9.93 -27.23 -16.71
CA GLY A 697 9.09 -26.38 -17.55
C GLY A 697 8.72 -27.03 -18.91
N HIS A 698 9.49 -28.02 -19.37
CA HIS A 698 9.29 -28.62 -20.70
C HIS A 698 8.38 -29.85 -20.71
N GLN A 699 8.06 -30.44 -19.56
CA GLN A 699 7.18 -31.62 -19.47
C GLN A 699 5.67 -31.31 -19.25
N LYS A 700 5.27 -30.03 -19.15
CA LYS A 700 3.84 -29.63 -19.00
C LYS A 700 3.18 -29.11 -20.27
N LYS A 701 3.83 -29.21 -21.45
CA LYS A 701 3.22 -28.80 -22.73
C LYS A 701 2.86 -29.94 -23.69
N THR A 702 2.91 -31.20 -23.23
CA THR A 702 2.46 -32.35 -24.04
C THR A 702 1.70 -33.32 -23.13
N ARG A 703 0.47 -32.93 -22.81
CA ARG A 703 -0.66 -33.85 -22.53
C ARG A 703 -1.95 -33.04 -22.57
#